data_86a8be0189cd98620288963015679ee7
#
_entry.id   86a8be0189cd98620288963015679ee7
#
_cell.length_a   1.000
_cell.length_b   1.000
_cell.length_c   1.000
_cell.angle_alpha   90.00
_cell.angle_beta   90.00
_cell.angle_gamma   90.00
#
_symmetry.space_group_name_H-M   'P 1'
#
loop_
_entity.id
_entity.type
_entity.pdbx_description
1 polymer ?
#
loop_
_entity_poly.entity_id
_entity_poly.type
_entity_poly.pdbx_seq_one_letter_code
_entity_poly.pdbx_strand_id
1 'polypeptide(L)'
;MLRVFNNTAKYVDQCLDPETIVYTKRGPIKIKNIIIGDEVITDDGNCYNIRKVLDYPEYKGDFHTIDVKYSLVPLKLTDMHPLWVIKNTKYVQTYFNDIIADLDKGLIAPDFVEAKNVDKNDFVGFPIPKWEQDIPQFTEDDCRMYGILIGDGNISSTTNLCYVSLNTETKKDIIEFVEGYLKTLGIHITYSYNHNNVRLVFSRTTMFKFTYEMVYDENKEKRVLPNMLHLPKNKTLSIIKGILETDAKISNHQISLEMTSFNVVESVRYMLLRLGILSSGSIRNRAGQTHTTIHGKTITNKKPTATLLIPKKEIICNLFPNKNLECSKKLKFFEYKGYLFSIVNSNQKVENYSGRVIDIEVDNENHHNFLTHNGLVKNGGGKRNGSFAIYLEPWHADIELFLEMRKNHGDEELKARDLFYALWIPDLFMERVKTDGQWTLLCPDECPGLADVYGDAFAELYTKYEKDTTKTYKCRKTVKARELWFKVLDAQMETGTPYLCYKDAANKKSNQSNLGTIKSSNLCSEILEYSDANETAVCNLASIGLPTFVKTDQNEGKLIFDYAKLHEVAQTVTRNLNKVIDINYYPTEKTKVSNMRHRPIGIGVQGLADVFMLLDVPFHSDKAKEINQTIFETIYHGALTASVQLAEKDGPYETFGGSPASQGILQYDMWDKEPKYTTGLTVSLDWSALKERIQQVGLRNSLLLAPMPTASTSQILGFNECFEPFTSNIYSRRTMAGEFMLTNKYLMRDLIDAGLWNTDLKNSIVGNQGSVQHIEGLTQHLKDKYKTVWEIPMKHVIDMAADRGAFICQSQSLNLWLEDPNYNMLTSMHFYGWQKGLKTGIYYLRRRAKHRA
;
A
#
# COMPACT_ATOMS: atom_id res chain seq x y z
N MET A 1 24.42 -3.55 1.05
CA MET A 1 23.42 -3.77 -0.03
C MET A 1 22.09 -4.23 0.51
N LEU A 2 21.96 -5.37 1.21
CA LEU A 2 20.67 -5.87 1.72
C LEU A 2 19.98 -4.90 2.67
N ARG A 3 20.72 -4.16 3.52
CA ARG A 3 20.15 -3.11 4.39
C ARG A 3 19.56 -1.96 3.58
N VAL A 4 20.16 -1.60 2.45
CA VAL A 4 19.61 -0.61 1.53
C VAL A 4 18.29 -1.11 0.94
N PHE A 5 18.24 -2.36 0.46
CA PHE A 5 17.00 -2.96 -0.04
C PHE A 5 15.93 -3.08 1.06
N ASN A 6 16.31 -3.47 2.29
CA ASN A 6 15.39 -3.53 3.42
C ASN A 6 14.75 -2.16 3.71
N ASN A 7 15.55 -1.09 3.67
CA ASN A 7 15.04 0.26 3.83
C ASN A 7 14.17 0.67 2.64
N THR A 8 14.61 0.34 1.41
CA THR A 8 13.87 0.64 0.18
C THR A 8 12.52 -0.07 0.09
N ALA A 9 12.38 -1.27 0.66
CA ALA A 9 11.10 -1.99 0.71
C ALA A 9 9.99 -1.21 1.45
N LYS A 10 10.37 -0.28 2.33
CA LYS A 10 9.46 0.60 3.07
C LYS A 10 9.13 1.88 2.30
N TYR A 11 9.89 2.21 1.24
CA TYR A 11 9.66 3.43 0.49
C TYR A 11 8.48 3.26 -0.46
N VAL A 12 7.45 4.02 -0.17
CA VAL A 12 6.52 4.48 -1.18
C VAL A 12 7.04 5.84 -1.62
N ASP A 13 7.16 6.07 -2.90
CA ASP A 13 7.68 7.32 -3.51
C ASP A 13 6.64 8.46 -3.41
N GLN A 14 5.94 8.55 -2.27
CA GLN A 14 4.83 9.45 -2.00
C GLN A 14 5.05 10.15 -0.67
N CYS A 15 5.83 11.23 -0.66
CA CYS A 15 6.15 12.00 0.55
C CYS A 15 6.10 13.50 0.31
N LEU A 16 6.04 14.25 1.42
CA LEU A 16 5.94 15.70 1.47
C LEU A 16 7.16 16.34 2.14
N ASP A 17 7.40 17.59 1.83
CA ASP A 17 8.39 18.44 2.53
C ASP A 17 8.00 18.56 4.02
N PRO A 18 8.96 18.45 4.96
CA PRO A 18 8.70 18.54 6.40
C PRO A 18 7.99 19.82 6.88
N GLU A 19 8.10 20.91 6.11
CA GLU A 19 7.45 22.18 6.39
C GLU A 19 6.02 22.27 5.87
N THR A 20 5.52 21.24 5.16
CA THR A 20 4.14 21.18 4.67
C THR A 20 3.16 21.27 5.84
N ILE A 21 2.18 22.15 5.73
CA ILE A 21 1.12 22.29 6.72
C ILE A 21 -0.01 21.33 6.38
N VAL A 22 -0.40 20.54 7.37
CA VAL A 22 -1.56 19.63 7.34
C VAL A 22 -2.64 20.18 8.26
N TYR A 23 -3.86 20.15 7.83
CA TYR A 23 -5.01 20.57 8.63
C TYR A 23 -5.50 19.43 9.52
N THR A 24 -5.36 19.62 10.81
CA THR A 24 -5.69 18.63 11.83
C THR A 24 -6.77 19.17 12.78
N LYS A 25 -7.32 18.31 13.62
CA LYS A 25 -8.21 18.69 14.71
C LYS A 25 -7.53 19.64 15.72
N ARG A 26 -6.21 19.59 15.83
CA ARG A 26 -5.40 20.54 16.60
C ARG A 26 -5.10 21.85 15.84
N GLY A 27 -5.64 22.02 14.61
CA GLY A 27 -5.40 23.16 13.72
C GLY A 27 -4.33 22.90 12.67
N PRO A 28 -3.81 23.97 12.03
CA PRO A 28 -2.74 23.88 11.03
C PRO A 28 -1.41 23.48 11.69
N ILE A 29 -0.85 22.32 11.34
CA ILE A 29 0.38 21.77 11.92
C ILE A 29 1.34 21.39 10.80
N LYS A 30 2.64 21.70 10.96
CA LYS A 30 3.67 21.18 10.05
C LYS A 30 3.77 19.66 10.15
N ILE A 31 3.85 18.97 9.02
CA ILE A 31 3.83 17.51 8.99
C ILE A 31 4.93 16.87 9.87
N LYS A 32 6.07 17.52 10.02
CA LYS A 32 7.17 17.08 10.91
C LYS A 32 6.82 17.07 12.41
N ASN A 33 5.74 17.73 12.80
CA ASN A 33 5.27 17.85 14.18
C ASN A 33 4.00 17.01 14.43
N ILE A 34 3.57 16.25 13.43
CA ILE A 34 2.44 15.33 13.55
C ILE A 34 2.89 14.06 14.29
N ILE A 35 2.03 13.55 15.15
CA ILE A 35 2.25 12.32 15.93
C ILE A 35 1.13 11.31 15.69
N ILE A 36 1.41 10.05 15.98
CA ILE A 36 0.39 8.99 15.95
C ILE A 36 -0.73 9.32 16.93
N GLY A 37 -1.98 9.20 16.48
CA GLY A 37 -3.17 9.57 17.25
C GLY A 37 -3.67 10.99 17.00
N ASP A 38 -2.94 11.83 16.25
CA ASP A 38 -3.52 13.06 15.71
C ASP A 38 -4.63 12.73 14.71
N GLU A 39 -5.62 13.63 14.60
CA GLU A 39 -6.71 13.50 13.65
C GLU A 39 -6.56 14.52 12.52
N VAL A 40 -6.59 14.05 11.27
CA VAL A 40 -6.48 14.88 10.05
C VAL A 40 -7.77 14.92 9.27
N ILE A 41 -7.96 15.99 8.51
CA ILE A 41 -9.13 16.16 7.64
C ILE A 41 -8.90 15.41 6.34
N THR A 42 -9.90 14.65 5.90
CA THR A 42 -9.89 13.84 4.68
C THR A 42 -10.84 14.39 3.61
N ASP A 43 -11.00 13.66 2.53
CA ASP A 43 -11.81 13.99 1.35
C ASP A 43 -13.30 14.22 1.65
N ASP A 44 -13.86 13.60 2.68
CA ASP A 44 -15.25 13.82 3.09
C ASP A 44 -15.45 15.04 3.99
N GLY A 45 -14.35 15.70 4.39
CA GLY A 45 -14.32 16.87 5.27
C GLY A 45 -14.36 16.55 6.77
N ASN A 46 -14.35 15.25 7.14
CA ASN A 46 -14.30 14.80 8.54
C ASN A 46 -12.87 14.53 8.99
N CYS A 47 -12.69 14.32 10.32
CA CYS A 47 -11.40 14.04 10.93
C CYS A 47 -11.24 12.55 11.22
N TYR A 48 -10.04 12.00 10.88
CA TYR A 48 -9.67 10.61 11.16
C TYR A 48 -8.27 10.51 11.76
N ASN A 49 -8.08 9.51 12.62
CA ASN A 49 -6.82 9.29 13.31
C ASN A 49 -5.68 8.95 12.35
N ILE A 50 -4.49 9.36 12.73
CA ILE A 50 -3.25 8.94 12.08
C ILE A 50 -2.77 7.65 12.74
N ARG A 51 -2.62 6.59 11.94
CA ARG A 51 -2.11 5.29 12.37
C ARG A 51 -0.59 5.24 12.36
N LYS A 52 0.04 5.92 11.40
CA LYS A 52 1.49 5.87 11.21
C LYS A 52 2.03 7.19 10.67
N VAL A 53 3.23 7.54 11.12
CA VAL A 53 4.04 8.62 10.55
C VAL A 53 5.25 7.98 9.88
N LEU A 54 5.45 8.26 8.61
CA LEU A 54 6.54 7.77 7.79
C LEU A 54 7.55 8.90 7.63
N ASP A 55 8.72 8.76 8.24
CA ASP A 55 9.76 9.80 8.28
C ASP A 55 11.04 9.27 7.63
N TYR A 56 11.45 9.94 6.56
CA TYR A 56 12.61 9.56 5.77
C TYR A 56 13.65 10.68 5.79
N PRO A 57 14.66 10.58 6.65
CA PRO A 57 15.63 11.67 6.86
C PRO A 57 16.55 11.93 5.66
N GLU A 58 16.76 10.93 4.78
CA GLU A 58 17.74 10.98 3.67
C GLU A 58 17.11 10.53 2.33
N TYR A 59 16.01 11.17 1.93
CA TYR A 59 15.41 10.93 0.62
C TYR A 59 16.30 11.52 -0.49
N LYS A 60 16.43 10.78 -1.60
CA LYS A 60 17.06 11.25 -2.84
C LYS A 60 16.19 10.88 -4.04
N GLY A 61 15.74 11.87 -4.77
CA GLY A 61 14.88 11.66 -5.93
C GLY A 61 14.34 12.97 -6.49
N ASP A 62 13.42 12.87 -7.42
CA ASP A 62 12.80 14.05 -8.03
C ASP A 62 11.69 14.61 -7.14
N PHE A 63 11.56 15.92 -7.14
CA PHE A 63 10.65 16.65 -6.29
C PHE A 63 9.88 17.70 -7.11
N HIS A 64 8.68 18.03 -6.71
CA HIS A 64 7.85 19.03 -7.36
C HIS A 64 7.47 20.15 -6.41
N THR A 65 7.47 21.38 -6.92
CA THR A 65 6.97 22.56 -6.24
C THR A 65 5.75 23.06 -7.00
N ILE A 66 4.57 22.85 -6.42
CA ILE A 66 3.29 23.19 -7.03
C ILE A 66 2.72 24.43 -6.36
N ASP A 67 2.55 25.50 -7.15
CA ASP A 67 1.93 26.75 -6.71
C ASP A 67 0.47 26.79 -7.20
N VAL A 68 -0.44 27.01 -6.27
CA VAL A 68 -1.88 27.10 -6.49
C VAL A 68 -2.34 28.55 -6.28
N LYS A 69 -3.29 29.03 -7.08
CA LYS A 69 -3.74 30.44 -7.07
C LYS A 69 -4.13 30.97 -5.69
N TYR A 70 -4.76 30.14 -4.88
CA TYR A 70 -5.16 30.47 -3.52
C TYR A 70 -4.26 29.76 -2.51
N SER A 71 -2.97 30.02 -2.58
CA SER A 71 -1.98 29.54 -1.63
C SER A 71 -1.24 30.67 -0.93
N LEU A 72 -0.61 30.39 0.19
CA LEU A 72 0.31 31.28 0.92
C LEU A 72 1.76 30.90 0.60
N VAL A 73 2.02 29.60 0.52
CA VAL A 73 3.31 29.02 0.13
C VAL A 73 3.05 27.84 -0.80
N PRO A 74 3.95 27.55 -1.77
CA PRO A 74 3.80 26.38 -2.64
C PRO A 74 3.83 25.06 -1.86
N LEU A 75 3.15 24.04 -2.39
CA LEU A 75 3.26 22.66 -1.91
C LEU A 75 4.50 22.00 -2.51
N LYS A 76 5.28 21.34 -1.67
CA LYS A 76 6.48 20.61 -2.10
C LYS A 76 6.33 19.13 -1.77
N LEU A 77 6.54 18.27 -2.78
CA LEU A 77 6.29 16.83 -2.67
C LEU A 77 7.10 16.05 -3.70
N THR A 78 7.24 14.74 -3.47
CA THR A 78 7.89 13.82 -4.42
C THR A 78 7.09 13.72 -5.72
N ASP A 79 7.73 13.35 -6.81
CA ASP A 79 7.15 13.36 -8.17
C ASP A 79 5.95 12.42 -8.35
N MET A 80 5.92 11.30 -7.62
CA MET A 80 4.85 10.30 -7.66
C MET A 80 3.70 10.57 -6.67
N HIS A 81 3.78 11.62 -5.84
CA HIS A 81 2.75 11.92 -4.84
C HIS A 81 1.45 12.40 -5.47
N PRO A 82 0.30 11.73 -5.27
CA PRO A 82 -0.93 12.11 -5.94
C PRO A 82 -1.68 13.24 -5.24
N LEU A 83 -2.15 14.21 -6.03
CA LEU A 83 -3.05 15.29 -5.62
C LEU A 83 -4.43 15.06 -6.23
N TRP A 84 -5.48 15.52 -5.53
CA TRP A 84 -6.86 15.52 -6.02
C TRP A 84 -7.06 16.65 -7.03
N VAL A 85 -7.19 16.31 -8.32
CA VAL A 85 -7.08 17.27 -9.43
C VAL A 85 -8.17 17.03 -10.48
N ILE A 86 -8.73 18.11 -11.01
CA ILE A 86 -9.46 18.09 -12.29
C ILE A 86 -8.46 18.53 -13.38
N LYS A 87 -8.19 17.66 -14.34
CA LYS A 87 -7.34 17.98 -15.50
C LYS A 87 -8.03 18.97 -16.43
N ASN A 88 -7.32 20.03 -16.77
CA ASN A 88 -7.84 21.09 -17.62
C ASN A 88 -7.24 21.07 -19.02
N THR A 89 -7.96 20.56 -19.99
CA THR A 89 -7.52 20.51 -21.39
C THR A 89 -8.10 21.61 -22.27
N LYS A 90 -9.17 22.29 -21.85
CA LYS A 90 -9.94 23.19 -22.72
C LYS A 90 -10.62 24.41 -22.05
N TYR A 91 -10.63 24.51 -20.72
CA TYR A 91 -11.37 25.57 -20.04
C TYR A 91 -10.57 26.84 -19.88
N VAL A 92 -11.20 27.98 -20.21
CA VAL A 92 -10.61 29.29 -19.97
C VAL A 92 -10.88 29.73 -18.53
N GLN A 93 -9.87 30.30 -17.87
CA GLN A 93 -9.83 30.63 -16.43
C GLN A 93 -10.97 31.49 -15.84
N THR A 94 -11.94 31.88 -16.63
CA THR A 94 -12.99 32.86 -16.21
C THR A 94 -14.43 32.32 -16.22
N TYR A 95 -14.70 31.18 -16.82
CA TYR A 95 -16.03 30.62 -16.95
C TYR A 95 -16.12 29.21 -16.32
N PHE A 96 -16.41 29.17 -15.02
CA PHE A 96 -16.53 27.89 -14.32
C PHE A 96 -17.86 27.15 -14.58
N ASN A 97 -18.85 27.81 -15.14
CA ASN A 97 -20.13 27.18 -15.46
C ASN A 97 -19.97 26.02 -16.45
N ASP A 98 -19.10 26.17 -17.44
CA ASP A 98 -18.85 25.12 -18.44
C ASP A 98 -18.17 23.88 -17.80
N ILE A 99 -17.20 24.11 -16.93
CA ILE A 99 -16.53 22.98 -16.22
C ILE A 99 -17.50 22.30 -15.26
N ILE A 100 -18.35 23.05 -14.55
CA ILE A 100 -19.38 22.48 -13.66
C ILE A 100 -20.38 21.67 -14.47
N ALA A 101 -20.84 22.18 -15.64
CA ALA A 101 -21.76 21.46 -16.51
C ALA A 101 -21.15 20.13 -17.06
N ASP A 102 -19.88 20.14 -17.39
CA ASP A 102 -19.19 18.93 -17.86
C ASP A 102 -18.94 17.91 -16.71
N LEU A 103 -18.70 18.39 -15.50
CA LEU A 103 -18.65 17.56 -14.28
C LEU A 103 -20.02 16.90 -13.99
N ASP A 104 -21.11 17.66 -14.11
CA ASP A 104 -22.47 17.17 -13.88
C ASP A 104 -22.89 16.12 -14.93
N LYS A 105 -22.42 16.26 -16.16
CA LYS A 105 -22.62 15.28 -17.24
C LYS A 105 -21.70 14.06 -17.16
N GLY A 106 -20.72 14.05 -16.24
CA GLY A 106 -19.73 12.99 -16.14
C GLY A 106 -18.73 12.92 -17.30
N LEU A 107 -18.60 14.02 -18.08
CA LEU A 107 -17.63 14.12 -19.18
C LEU A 107 -16.20 14.30 -18.68
N ILE A 108 -16.06 14.87 -17.48
CA ILE A 108 -14.81 14.98 -16.71
C ILE A 108 -15.10 14.62 -15.26
N ALA A 109 -14.07 14.20 -14.53
CA ALA A 109 -14.15 13.91 -13.10
C ALA A 109 -12.83 14.31 -12.43
N PRO A 110 -12.87 14.69 -11.15
CA PRO A 110 -11.64 14.81 -10.36
C PRO A 110 -11.07 13.44 -10.08
N ASP A 111 -9.73 13.36 -10.07
CA ASP A 111 -8.99 12.13 -9.77
C ASP A 111 -7.68 12.44 -9.04
N PHE A 112 -7.05 11.43 -8.44
CA PHE A 112 -5.73 11.55 -7.87
C PHE A 112 -4.66 11.49 -8.97
N VAL A 113 -4.01 12.62 -9.24
CA VAL A 113 -3.00 12.80 -10.28
C VAL A 113 -1.62 12.97 -9.64
N GLU A 114 -0.65 12.18 -10.07
CA GLU A 114 0.74 12.29 -9.61
C GLU A 114 1.31 13.69 -9.85
N ALA A 115 2.12 14.19 -8.91
CA ALA A 115 2.66 15.55 -8.94
C ALA A 115 3.34 15.89 -10.27
N LYS A 116 4.11 14.95 -10.84
CA LYS A 116 4.78 15.12 -12.14
C LYS A 116 3.83 15.34 -13.33
N ASN A 117 2.59 14.88 -13.18
CA ASN A 117 1.55 14.94 -14.22
C ASN A 117 0.53 16.08 -13.99
N VAL A 118 0.73 16.89 -12.94
CA VAL A 118 -0.10 18.07 -12.68
C VAL A 118 0.42 19.22 -13.55
N ASP A 119 -0.45 19.74 -14.39
CA ASP A 119 -0.10 20.81 -15.33
C ASP A 119 -0.57 22.19 -14.84
N LYS A 120 0.05 23.24 -15.40
CA LYS A 120 -0.43 24.59 -15.24
C LYS A 120 -1.87 24.70 -15.77
N ASN A 121 -2.74 25.38 -15.04
CA ASN A 121 -4.17 25.55 -15.26
C ASN A 121 -5.05 24.35 -14.88
N ASP A 122 -4.52 23.24 -14.42
CA ASP A 122 -5.32 22.22 -13.72
C ASP A 122 -5.97 22.80 -12.45
N PHE A 123 -6.97 22.12 -11.90
CA PHE A 123 -7.67 22.58 -10.71
C PHE A 123 -7.43 21.62 -9.55
N VAL A 124 -6.77 22.10 -8.50
CA VAL A 124 -6.57 21.32 -7.26
C VAL A 124 -7.78 21.47 -6.35
N GLY A 125 -8.24 20.35 -5.78
CA GLY A 125 -9.41 20.28 -4.92
C GLY A 125 -9.07 20.38 -3.42
N PHE A 126 -9.89 21.12 -2.70
CA PHE A 126 -9.85 21.33 -1.25
C PHE A 126 -11.20 20.88 -0.68
N PRO A 127 -11.31 19.78 0.05
CA PRO A 127 -12.54 19.43 0.75
C PRO A 127 -12.88 20.52 1.78
N ILE A 128 -14.15 20.86 1.87
CA ILE A 128 -14.63 21.81 2.91
C ILE A 128 -14.73 21.06 4.22
N PRO A 129 -13.95 21.47 5.27
CA PRO A 129 -13.98 20.78 6.56
C PRO A 129 -15.34 20.90 7.24
N LYS A 130 -15.91 19.78 7.66
CA LYS A 130 -17.25 19.68 8.26
C LYS A 130 -17.24 19.51 9.77
N TRP A 131 -16.12 19.06 10.34
CA TRP A 131 -16.07 18.81 11.76
C TRP A 131 -16.30 20.10 12.56
N GLU A 132 -17.25 20.04 13.48
CA GLU A 132 -17.70 21.19 14.27
C GLU A 132 -17.86 20.76 15.73
N GLN A 133 -17.42 21.61 16.65
CA GLN A 133 -17.60 21.40 18.08
C GLN A 133 -17.94 22.74 18.74
N ASP A 134 -19.17 22.84 19.27
CA ASP A 134 -19.56 24.03 20.01
C ASP A 134 -18.95 24.05 21.42
N ILE A 135 -18.67 25.25 21.89
CA ILE A 135 -18.31 25.56 23.27
C ILE A 135 -19.41 26.48 23.81
N PRO A 136 -20.46 25.90 24.48
CA PRO A 136 -21.65 26.68 24.85
C PRO A 136 -21.38 27.87 25.77
N GLN A 137 -20.31 27.83 26.58
CA GLN A 137 -19.94 28.92 27.47
C GLN A 137 -19.41 30.17 26.76
N PHE A 138 -19.02 30.09 25.48
CA PHE A 138 -18.63 31.24 24.67
C PHE A 138 -19.80 31.74 23.84
N THR A 139 -20.14 33.00 24.01
CA THR A 139 -21.11 33.72 23.17
C THR A 139 -20.42 34.24 21.89
N GLU A 140 -21.20 34.76 20.93
CA GLU A 140 -20.63 35.43 19.75
C GLU A 140 -19.80 36.65 20.11
N ASP A 141 -20.21 37.41 21.15
CA ASP A 141 -19.46 38.56 21.67
C ASP A 141 -18.13 38.13 22.34
N ASP A 142 -18.14 37.01 23.09
CA ASP A 142 -16.91 36.41 23.60
C ASP A 142 -15.97 36.05 22.43
N CYS A 143 -16.50 35.41 21.38
CA CYS A 143 -15.73 35.03 20.20
C CYS A 143 -15.16 36.25 19.45
N ARG A 144 -15.92 37.35 19.35
CA ARG A 144 -15.43 38.61 18.77
C ARG A 144 -14.34 39.22 19.64
N MET A 145 -14.55 39.27 20.96
CA MET A 145 -13.54 39.73 21.90
C MET A 145 -12.25 38.90 21.83
N TYR A 146 -12.36 37.58 21.71
CA TYR A 146 -11.21 36.72 21.52
C TYR A 146 -10.43 37.07 20.23
N GLY A 147 -11.10 37.30 19.13
CA GLY A 147 -10.48 37.82 17.90
C GLY A 147 -9.77 39.16 18.07
N ILE A 148 -10.36 40.08 18.80
CA ILE A 148 -9.75 41.41 19.14
C ILE A 148 -8.48 41.21 19.98
N LEU A 149 -8.49 40.28 20.94
CA LEU A 149 -7.31 39.97 21.78
C LEU A 149 -6.17 39.39 20.93
N ILE A 150 -6.48 38.54 19.96
CA ILE A 150 -5.50 38.01 19.02
C ILE A 150 -4.91 39.10 18.13
N GLY A 151 -5.69 40.08 17.70
CA GLY A 151 -5.19 41.22 16.95
C GLY A 151 -4.46 42.22 17.84
N ASP A 152 -5.13 43.26 18.31
CA ASP A 152 -4.59 44.41 19.04
C ASP A 152 -4.55 44.27 20.58
N GLY A 153 -4.93 43.07 21.10
CA GLY A 153 -4.93 42.83 22.54
C GLY A 153 -3.62 42.32 23.12
N ASN A 154 -3.50 42.43 24.43
CA ASN A 154 -2.41 41.80 25.20
C ASN A 154 -2.94 41.32 26.55
N ILE A 155 -2.52 40.13 26.93
CA ILE A 155 -2.78 39.50 28.23
C ILE A 155 -1.43 39.29 28.91
N SER A 156 -1.25 39.80 30.13
CA SER A 156 -0.02 39.58 30.88
C SER A 156 0.09 38.13 31.38
N SER A 157 1.27 37.56 31.28
CA SER A 157 1.58 36.23 31.83
C SER A 157 1.87 36.27 33.34
N THR A 158 2.24 37.44 33.88
CA THR A 158 2.72 37.61 35.28
C THR A 158 1.75 38.37 36.16
N THR A 159 0.85 39.15 35.57
CA THR A 159 -0.14 39.96 36.30
C THR A 159 -1.54 39.68 35.75
N ASN A 160 -2.54 40.16 36.47
CA ASN A 160 -3.94 40.08 35.98
C ASN A 160 -4.30 41.16 34.95
N LEU A 161 -3.32 41.97 34.50
CA LEU A 161 -3.58 43.08 33.59
C LEU A 161 -3.75 42.59 32.13
N CYS A 162 -4.75 43.14 31.47
CA CYS A 162 -4.99 43.05 30.05
C CYS A 162 -5.11 44.46 29.47
N TYR A 163 -4.81 44.57 28.15
CA TYR A 163 -5.12 45.80 27.45
C TYR A 163 -5.40 45.56 25.98
N VAL A 164 -6.18 46.44 25.37
CA VAL A 164 -6.39 46.53 23.93
C VAL A 164 -5.98 47.90 23.46
N SER A 165 -5.15 48.00 22.41
CA SER A 165 -4.61 49.28 21.91
C SER A 165 -5.26 49.59 20.55
N LEU A 166 -6.06 50.66 20.48
CA LEU A 166 -6.88 50.99 19.33
C LEU A 166 -6.70 52.44 18.90
N ASN A 167 -6.81 52.71 17.61
CA ASN A 167 -6.81 54.07 17.09
C ASN A 167 -8.18 54.73 17.30
N THR A 168 -8.20 55.90 17.89
CA THR A 168 -9.42 56.61 18.31
C THR A 168 -10.25 57.17 17.15
N GLU A 169 -9.63 57.39 15.98
CA GLU A 169 -10.31 57.93 14.83
C GLU A 169 -10.89 56.84 13.93
N THR A 170 -10.11 55.78 13.69
CA THR A 170 -10.43 54.76 12.71
C THR A 170 -11.11 53.51 13.28
N LYS A 171 -11.07 53.30 14.62
CA LYS A 171 -11.55 52.10 15.31
C LYS A 171 -12.58 52.39 16.41
N LYS A 172 -13.40 53.44 16.27
CA LYS A 172 -14.43 53.83 17.24
C LYS A 172 -15.39 52.69 17.57
N ASP A 173 -15.94 52.06 16.53
CA ASP A 173 -16.90 50.96 16.70
C ASP A 173 -16.32 49.80 17.54
N ILE A 174 -14.99 49.56 17.47
CA ILE A 174 -14.34 48.52 18.24
C ILE A 174 -14.15 48.94 19.71
N ILE A 175 -13.81 50.22 19.92
CA ILE A 175 -13.70 50.78 21.26
C ILE A 175 -15.06 50.67 21.97
N GLU A 176 -16.13 51.11 21.35
CA GLU A 176 -17.50 51.00 21.88
C GLU A 176 -17.90 49.57 22.19
N PHE A 177 -17.54 48.62 21.32
CA PHE A 177 -17.78 47.21 21.57
C PHE A 177 -17.03 46.70 22.79
N VAL A 178 -15.70 46.96 22.88
CA VAL A 178 -14.87 46.47 23.99
C VAL A 178 -15.35 47.08 25.33
N GLU A 179 -15.70 48.36 25.35
CA GLU A 179 -16.28 49.07 26.53
C GLU A 179 -17.63 48.42 26.94
N GLY A 180 -18.52 48.24 26.01
CA GLY A 180 -19.79 47.55 26.24
C GLY A 180 -19.64 46.15 26.77
N TYR A 181 -18.76 45.33 26.14
CA TYR A 181 -18.48 43.97 26.55
C TYR A 181 -17.89 43.89 27.99
N LEU A 182 -16.90 44.72 28.30
CA LEU A 182 -16.30 44.73 29.63
C LEU A 182 -17.29 45.24 30.69
N LYS A 183 -18.13 46.19 30.36
CA LYS A 183 -19.19 46.74 31.25
C LYS A 183 -20.22 45.62 31.59
N THR A 184 -20.60 44.78 30.65
CA THR A 184 -21.52 43.65 30.95
C THR A 184 -20.93 42.66 31.91
N LEU A 185 -19.60 42.54 31.97
CA LEU A 185 -18.87 41.69 32.92
C LEU A 185 -18.56 42.39 34.27
N GLY A 186 -18.97 43.66 34.42
CA GLY A 186 -18.65 44.45 35.61
C GLY A 186 -17.17 44.81 35.75
N ILE A 187 -16.42 44.87 34.68
CA ILE A 187 -14.96 45.12 34.68
C ILE A 187 -14.70 46.60 34.46
N HIS A 188 -13.91 47.19 35.35
CA HIS A 188 -13.51 48.61 35.25
C HIS A 188 -12.39 48.77 34.23
N ILE A 189 -12.50 49.83 33.41
CA ILE A 189 -11.54 50.20 32.37
C ILE A 189 -10.79 51.45 32.75
N THR A 190 -9.47 51.41 32.61
CA THR A 190 -8.58 52.57 32.74
C THR A 190 -8.07 52.93 31.32
N TYR A 191 -8.09 54.19 30.98
CA TYR A 191 -7.67 54.69 29.67
C TYR A 191 -6.29 55.31 29.71
N SER A 192 -5.45 54.92 28.75
CA SER A 192 -4.15 55.53 28.53
C SER A 192 -4.05 56.01 27.09
N TYR A 193 -3.95 57.32 26.91
CA TYR A 193 -3.91 57.92 25.57
C TYR A 193 -2.49 58.20 25.13
N ASN A 194 -2.20 57.95 23.85
CA ASN A 194 -0.92 58.27 23.22
C ASN A 194 -1.19 58.71 21.77
N HIS A 195 -1.18 60.03 21.50
CA HIS A 195 -1.63 60.63 20.24
C HIS A 195 -3.05 60.16 19.89
N ASN A 196 -3.24 59.63 18.64
CA ASN A 196 -4.52 59.13 18.16
C ASN A 196 -4.83 57.70 18.58
N ASN A 197 -4.11 57.14 19.56
CA ASN A 197 -4.33 55.77 20.07
C ASN A 197 -4.77 55.83 21.54
N VAL A 198 -5.75 55.01 21.86
CA VAL A 198 -6.18 54.74 23.24
C VAL A 198 -5.81 53.29 23.61
N ARG A 199 -5.31 53.09 24.79
CA ARG A 199 -5.12 51.80 25.42
C ARG A 199 -6.18 51.61 26.48
N LEU A 200 -7.11 50.67 26.27
CA LEU A 200 -8.09 50.28 27.28
C LEU A 200 -7.39 49.22 28.17
N VAL A 201 -7.12 49.56 29.40
CA VAL A 201 -6.44 48.70 30.39
C VAL A 201 -7.46 48.22 31.41
N PHE A 202 -7.48 46.91 31.68
CA PHE A 202 -8.40 46.32 32.65
C PHE A 202 -7.76 45.15 33.35
N SER A 203 -8.30 44.78 34.53
CA SER A 203 -7.86 43.58 35.26
C SER A 203 -8.76 42.42 34.97
N ARG A 204 -8.17 41.23 34.74
CA ARG A 204 -8.91 39.98 34.63
C ARG A 204 -9.63 39.67 35.93
N THR A 205 -10.91 39.38 35.84
CA THR A 205 -11.75 38.84 36.92
C THR A 205 -12.15 37.40 36.57
N THR A 206 -12.81 36.69 37.47
CA THR A 206 -13.36 35.35 37.20
C THR A 206 -14.41 35.33 36.08
N MET A 207 -14.98 36.48 35.75
CA MET A 207 -15.95 36.65 34.66
C MET A 207 -15.27 36.80 33.29
N PHE A 208 -13.98 37.18 33.23
CA PHE A 208 -13.24 37.31 31.98
C PHE A 208 -12.66 35.93 31.57
N LYS A 209 -13.23 35.37 30.54
CA LYS A 209 -13.04 33.96 30.14
C LYS A 209 -11.68 33.67 29.50
N PHE A 210 -10.83 34.69 29.20
CA PHE A 210 -9.61 34.50 28.41
C PHE A 210 -8.38 34.54 29.29
N THR A 211 -7.46 33.61 29.04
CA THR A 211 -6.18 33.49 29.73
C THR A 211 -5.01 33.80 28.78
N TYR A 212 -3.80 33.91 29.31
CA TYR A 212 -2.60 34.11 28.52
C TYR A 212 -2.40 32.96 27.52
N GLU A 213 -2.56 31.74 27.98
CA GLU A 213 -2.34 30.51 27.20
C GLU A 213 -3.36 30.33 26.04
N MET A 214 -4.51 31.02 26.11
CA MET A 214 -5.48 31.03 25.03
C MET A 214 -5.02 31.91 23.86
N VAL A 215 -4.19 32.91 24.09
CA VAL A 215 -3.78 33.90 23.08
C VAL A 215 -2.33 33.71 22.66
N TYR A 216 -1.47 33.18 23.54
CA TYR A 216 -0.04 33.01 23.29
C TYR A 216 0.36 31.53 23.40
N ASP A 217 1.33 31.14 22.60
CA ASP A 217 2.00 29.86 22.73
C ASP A 217 3.19 29.91 23.71
N GLU A 218 3.91 28.83 23.86
CA GLU A 218 5.12 28.68 24.69
C GLU A 218 6.25 29.60 24.24
N ASN A 219 6.29 29.99 22.96
CA ASN A 219 7.27 30.94 22.39
C ASN A 219 6.82 32.38 22.50
N LYS A 220 5.74 32.67 23.22
CA LYS A 220 5.11 33.98 23.36
C LYS A 220 4.62 34.56 22.04
N GLU A 221 4.31 33.71 21.06
CA GLU A 221 3.69 34.10 19.80
C GLU A 221 2.17 33.97 19.89
N LYS A 222 1.45 34.95 19.27
CA LYS A 222 -0.01 34.86 19.20
C LYS A 222 -0.47 33.64 18.44
N ARG A 223 -1.50 32.96 18.93
CA ARG A 223 -2.11 31.79 18.31
C ARG A 223 -3.63 31.79 18.44
N VAL A 224 -4.30 31.01 17.60
CA VAL A 224 -5.70 30.60 17.81
C VAL A 224 -5.70 29.21 18.46
N LEU A 225 -6.41 29.06 19.57
CA LEU A 225 -6.53 27.76 20.24
C LEU A 225 -7.22 26.74 19.32
N PRO A 226 -6.77 25.47 19.33
CA PRO A 226 -7.35 24.41 18.52
C PRO A 226 -8.88 24.27 18.61
N ASN A 227 -9.42 24.29 19.83
CA ASN A 227 -10.84 24.15 20.06
C ASN A 227 -11.67 25.36 19.57
N MET A 228 -11.06 26.52 19.40
CA MET A 228 -11.72 27.73 18.84
C MET A 228 -11.79 27.71 17.31
N LEU A 229 -11.03 26.85 16.65
CA LEU A 229 -11.03 26.72 15.18
C LEU A 229 -12.28 26.01 14.61
N HIS A 230 -12.93 25.23 15.44
CA HIS A 230 -13.98 24.31 15.02
C HIS A 230 -15.38 24.71 15.52
N LEU A 231 -15.52 25.92 16.03
CA LEU A 231 -16.79 26.45 16.51
C LEU A 231 -17.86 26.54 15.41
N PRO A 232 -19.15 26.60 15.77
CA PRO A 232 -20.22 26.88 14.84
C PRO A 232 -19.98 28.13 13.99
N LYS A 233 -20.57 28.15 12.79
CA LYS A 233 -20.35 29.17 11.77
C LYS A 233 -20.46 30.61 12.28
N ASN A 234 -21.47 30.94 13.09
CA ASN A 234 -21.68 32.26 13.65
C ASN A 234 -20.54 32.67 14.60
N LYS A 235 -20.12 31.79 15.50
CA LYS A 235 -19.01 32.02 16.42
C LYS A 235 -17.66 32.12 15.68
N THR A 236 -17.43 31.28 14.66
CA THR A 236 -16.24 31.36 13.78
C THR A 236 -16.19 32.71 13.06
N LEU A 237 -17.30 33.19 12.52
CA LEU A 237 -17.40 34.51 11.89
C LEU A 237 -17.11 35.66 12.88
N SER A 238 -17.54 35.53 14.13
CA SER A 238 -17.27 36.53 15.20
C SER A 238 -15.76 36.59 15.53
N ILE A 239 -15.05 35.44 15.60
CA ILE A 239 -13.58 35.43 15.77
C ILE A 239 -12.91 36.10 14.59
N ILE A 240 -13.27 35.72 13.35
CA ILE A 240 -12.70 36.30 12.13
C ILE A 240 -12.96 37.82 12.11
N LYS A 241 -14.17 38.27 12.46
CA LYS A 241 -14.52 39.68 12.55
C LYS A 241 -13.56 40.41 13.49
N GLY A 242 -13.38 39.94 14.73
CA GLY A 242 -12.52 40.53 15.71
C GLY A 242 -11.06 40.67 15.24
N ILE A 243 -10.50 39.64 14.61
CA ILE A 243 -9.15 39.67 14.05
C ILE A 243 -9.05 40.69 12.88
N LEU A 244 -10.02 40.69 11.97
CA LEU A 244 -9.96 41.55 10.80
C LEU A 244 -10.23 43.05 11.14
N GLU A 245 -11.08 43.33 12.13
CA GLU A 245 -11.35 44.71 12.59
C GLU A 245 -10.06 45.35 13.19
N THR A 246 -9.21 44.51 13.77
CA THR A 246 -7.98 45.01 14.45
C THR A 246 -6.80 45.12 13.48
N ASP A 247 -6.46 44.06 12.76
CA ASP A 247 -5.19 43.98 12.03
C ASP A 247 -5.35 43.96 10.50
N ALA A 248 -6.58 43.96 9.95
CA ALA A 248 -6.75 43.95 8.51
C ALA A 248 -6.98 45.35 7.91
N LYS A 249 -6.43 45.53 6.70
CA LYS A 249 -6.81 46.64 5.82
C LYS A 249 -8.07 46.25 5.05
N ILE A 250 -9.18 46.91 5.37
CA ILE A 250 -10.50 46.67 4.78
C ILE A 250 -10.88 47.86 3.87
N SER A 251 -11.01 47.60 2.57
CA SER A 251 -11.36 48.59 1.58
C SER A 251 -12.17 48.01 0.43
N ASN A 252 -12.80 48.86 -0.42
CA ASN A 252 -13.47 48.39 -1.63
C ASN A 252 -12.54 47.69 -2.65
N HIS A 253 -11.22 47.87 -2.57
CA HIS A 253 -10.27 47.21 -3.44
C HIS A 253 -9.93 45.83 -2.90
N GLN A 254 -9.66 45.70 -1.58
CA GLN A 254 -9.20 44.43 -0.99
C GLN A 254 -9.48 44.39 0.51
N ILE A 255 -9.57 43.16 1.03
CA ILE A 255 -9.41 42.83 2.45
C ILE A 255 -8.09 42.07 2.59
N SER A 256 -7.14 42.66 3.37
CA SER A 256 -5.83 42.05 3.57
C SER A 256 -5.45 42.08 5.05
N LEU A 257 -5.11 40.93 5.62
CA LEU A 257 -4.59 40.73 6.95
C LEU A 257 -3.08 40.57 6.87
N GLU A 258 -2.29 41.37 7.61
CA GLU A 258 -0.83 41.24 7.65
C GLU A 258 -0.37 41.06 9.11
N MET A 259 0.24 39.92 9.41
CA MET A 259 0.70 39.56 10.76
C MET A 259 2.07 38.87 10.74
N THR A 260 2.76 39.00 11.87
CA THR A 260 4.03 38.27 12.12
C THR A 260 3.79 36.84 12.58
N SER A 261 2.63 36.55 13.19
CA SER A 261 2.27 35.20 13.58
C SER A 261 1.73 34.41 12.38
N PHE A 262 2.53 33.48 11.91
CA PHE A 262 2.12 32.56 10.83
C PHE A 262 0.99 31.62 11.27
N ASN A 263 0.99 31.23 12.55
CA ASN A 263 -0.08 30.39 13.11
C ASN A 263 -1.45 31.05 13.01
N VAL A 264 -1.55 32.35 13.38
CA VAL A 264 -2.83 33.08 13.29
C VAL A 264 -3.28 33.19 11.84
N VAL A 265 -2.39 33.53 10.91
CA VAL A 265 -2.72 33.65 9.49
C VAL A 265 -3.25 32.35 8.91
N GLU A 266 -2.58 31.21 9.19
CA GLU A 266 -3.03 29.88 8.74
C GLU A 266 -4.33 29.44 9.45
N SER A 267 -4.50 29.81 10.72
CA SER A 267 -5.75 29.56 11.45
C SER A 267 -6.94 30.30 10.84
N VAL A 268 -6.75 31.58 10.46
CA VAL A 268 -7.77 32.35 9.74
C VAL A 268 -8.05 31.74 8.38
N ARG A 269 -7.01 31.30 7.67
CA ARG A 269 -7.14 30.62 6.37
C ARG A 269 -7.95 29.33 6.48
N TYR A 270 -7.68 28.53 7.51
CA TYR A 270 -8.45 27.32 7.80
C TYR A 270 -9.92 27.60 8.14
N MET A 271 -10.17 28.59 9.02
CA MET A 271 -11.54 29.02 9.35
C MET A 271 -12.32 29.53 8.13
N LEU A 272 -11.65 30.24 7.22
CA LEU A 272 -12.25 30.66 5.94
C LEU A 272 -12.56 29.46 5.03
N LEU A 273 -11.70 28.46 4.98
CA LEU A 273 -11.94 27.23 4.22
C LEU A 273 -13.19 26.49 4.72
N ARG A 274 -13.39 26.40 6.05
CA ARG A 274 -14.61 25.86 6.65
C ARG A 274 -15.89 26.63 6.24
N LEU A 275 -15.74 27.90 5.89
CA LEU A 275 -16.83 28.76 5.38
C LEU A 275 -16.96 28.73 3.86
N GLY A 276 -16.25 27.84 3.17
CA GLY A 276 -16.26 27.73 1.70
C GLY A 276 -15.53 28.89 1.01
N ILE A 277 -14.44 29.39 1.62
CA ILE A 277 -13.67 30.52 1.09
C ILE A 277 -12.19 30.16 1.02
N LEU A 278 -11.62 30.15 -0.19
CA LEU A 278 -10.17 30.10 -0.37
C LEU A 278 -9.58 31.50 -0.30
N SER A 279 -8.42 31.64 0.34
CA SER A 279 -7.70 32.89 0.47
C SER A 279 -6.26 32.75 -0.01
N SER A 280 -5.73 33.76 -0.68
CA SER A 280 -4.36 33.81 -1.19
C SER A 280 -3.49 34.69 -0.31
N GLY A 281 -2.18 34.61 -0.52
CA GLY A 281 -1.28 35.46 0.23
C GLY A 281 0.17 35.36 -0.18
N SER A 282 1.03 35.90 0.65
CA SER A 282 2.50 35.83 0.49
C SER A 282 3.21 36.00 1.81
N ILE A 283 4.38 35.42 1.92
CA ILE A 283 5.31 35.67 3.03
C ILE A 283 6.40 36.60 2.56
N ARG A 284 6.62 37.67 3.31
CA ARG A 284 7.68 38.66 3.02
C ARG A 284 8.72 38.62 4.13
N ASN A 285 9.94 38.26 3.78
CA ASN A 285 11.04 38.32 4.73
C ASN A 285 11.64 39.72 4.75
N ARG A 286 11.20 40.51 5.74
CA ARG A 286 11.71 41.86 6.02
C ARG A 286 12.56 41.90 7.31
N ALA A 287 12.92 40.77 7.88
CA ALA A 287 13.72 40.67 9.10
C ALA A 287 15.06 41.45 8.88
N GLY A 288 15.42 42.28 9.84
CA GLY A 288 16.60 43.17 9.78
C GLY A 288 16.40 44.49 9.00
N GLN A 289 15.29 44.66 8.24
CA GLN A 289 15.00 45.93 7.60
C GLN A 289 14.48 46.97 8.59
N THR A 290 15.01 48.19 8.51
CA THR A 290 14.57 49.31 9.30
C THR A 290 13.71 50.27 8.50
N HIS A 291 12.68 50.82 9.10
CA HIS A 291 11.91 51.93 8.56
C HIS A 291 11.63 52.98 9.66
N THR A 292 11.56 54.22 9.23
CA THR A 292 11.22 55.31 10.14
C THR A 292 9.74 55.60 10.05
N THR A 293 9.07 55.60 11.21
CA THR A 293 7.63 55.95 11.28
C THR A 293 7.42 57.43 11.02
N ILE A 294 6.17 57.82 10.70
CA ILE A 294 5.76 59.21 10.48
C ILE A 294 6.15 60.13 11.67
N HIS A 295 6.32 59.53 12.85
CA HIS A 295 6.73 60.23 14.07
C HIS A 295 8.26 60.16 14.38
N GLY A 296 9.08 59.85 13.37
CA GLY A 296 10.53 59.85 13.48
C GLY A 296 11.12 58.64 14.24
N LYS A 297 10.33 57.69 14.72
CA LYS A 297 10.83 56.49 15.41
C LYS A 297 11.29 55.44 14.41
N THR A 298 12.53 55.01 14.51
CA THR A 298 13.07 53.88 13.70
C THR A 298 12.64 52.56 14.30
N ILE A 299 11.99 51.72 13.50
CA ILE A 299 11.56 50.35 13.84
C ILE A 299 12.34 49.37 12.98
N THR A 300 12.93 48.36 13.61
CA THR A 300 13.57 47.24 12.92
C THR A 300 12.64 46.04 12.94
N ASN A 301 12.31 45.49 11.78
CA ASN A 301 11.51 44.28 11.69
C ASN A 301 12.31 43.08 12.20
N LYS A 302 11.79 42.36 13.19
CA LYS A 302 12.47 41.22 13.80
C LYS A 302 12.13 39.89 13.15
N LYS A 303 10.98 39.81 12.47
CA LYS A 303 10.45 38.56 11.91
C LYS A 303 9.87 38.82 10.51
N PRO A 304 9.76 37.74 9.68
CA PRO A 304 8.93 37.77 8.45
C PRO A 304 7.48 38.12 8.76
N THR A 305 6.80 38.69 7.78
CA THR A 305 5.34 38.93 7.86
C THR A 305 4.61 38.08 6.81
N ALA A 306 3.47 37.55 7.21
CA ALA A 306 2.54 36.87 6.30
C ALA A 306 1.36 37.81 6.00
N THR A 307 1.06 37.98 4.72
CA THR A 307 -0.09 38.76 4.25
C THR A 307 -1.12 37.81 3.65
N LEU A 308 -2.35 37.83 4.17
CA LEU A 308 -3.48 37.06 3.66
C LEU A 308 -4.46 37.98 2.92
N LEU A 309 -4.79 37.64 1.68
CA LEU A 309 -5.78 38.32 0.86
C LEU A 309 -7.10 37.53 0.88
N ILE A 310 -8.16 38.16 1.38
CA ILE A 310 -9.46 37.51 1.62
C ILE A 310 -10.43 37.96 0.55
N PRO A 311 -11.05 37.01 -0.23
CA PRO A 311 -12.07 37.36 -1.21
C PRO A 311 -13.30 37.97 -0.54
N LYS A 312 -13.86 39.01 -1.17
CA LYS A 312 -15.06 39.72 -0.70
C LYS A 312 -16.32 38.91 -1.07
N LYS A 313 -16.49 37.72 -0.46
CA LYS A 313 -17.77 36.99 -0.49
C LYS A 313 -18.79 37.72 0.38
N GLU A 314 -20.07 37.60 0.07
CA GLU A 314 -21.17 38.23 0.79
C GLU A 314 -21.08 38.02 2.32
N ILE A 315 -20.83 36.81 2.74
CA ILE A 315 -20.66 36.43 4.16
C ILE A 315 -19.56 37.24 4.88
N ILE A 316 -18.49 37.60 4.18
CA ILE A 316 -17.41 38.42 4.71
C ILE A 316 -17.75 39.89 4.66
N CYS A 317 -18.38 40.38 3.56
CA CYS A 317 -18.82 41.74 3.43
C CYS A 317 -19.85 42.14 4.50
N ASN A 318 -20.75 41.21 4.85
CA ASN A 318 -21.78 41.37 5.87
C ASN A 318 -21.22 41.52 7.29
N LEU A 319 -19.95 41.14 7.54
CA LEU A 319 -19.29 41.44 8.82
C LEU A 319 -19.02 42.95 9.02
N PHE A 320 -18.97 43.72 7.92
CA PHE A 320 -18.55 45.13 7.92
C PHE A 320 -19.58 46.02 7.20
N PRO A 321 -20.84 46.10 7.67
CA PRO A 321 -21.89 46.81 6.98
C PRO A 321 -21.57 48.34 6.83
N ASN A 322 -20.87 48.90 7.80
CA ASN A 322 -20.49 50.32 7.79
C ASN A 322 -19.40 50.70 6.75
N LYS A 323 -18.79 49.67 6.08
CA LYS A 323 -17.72 49.88 5.09
C LYS A 323 -18.26 49.92 3.65
N ASN A 324 -19.53 49.62 3.42
CA ASN A 324 -20.17 49.58 2.10
C ASN A 324 -19.35 48.79 1.06
N LEU A 325 -18.94 47.59 1.43
CA LEU A 325 -18.08 46.76 0.59
C LEU A 325 -18.86 46.17 -0.60
N GLU A 326 -18.36 46.35 -1.82
CA GLU A 326 -18.86 45.65 -2.98
C GLU A 326 -18.31 44.21 -3.04
N CYS A 327 -19.20 43.22 -3.14
CA CYS A 327 -18.81 41.83 -3.27
C CYS A 327 -18.02 41.57 -4.56
N SER A 328 -17.08 40.64 -4.52
CA SER A 328 -16.32 40.25 -5.70
C SER A 328 -17.20 39.56 -6.74
N LYS A 329 -17.38 40.15 -7.91
CA LYS A 329 -18.21 39.65 -9.02
C LYS A 329 -17.61 38.36 -9.64
N LYS A 330 -16.29 38.17 -9.55
CA LYS A 330 -15.59 37.02 -10.15
C LYS A 330 -14.58 36.45 -9.14
N LEU A 331 -14.85 35.26 -8.59
CA LEU A 331 -13.91 34.49 -7.85
C LEU A 331 -13.09 33.61 -8.82
N LYS A 332 -11.85 33.33 -8.49
CA LYS A 332 -10.97 32.44 -9.29
C LYS A 332 -10.90 31.03 -8.70
N PHE A 333 -11.98 30.60 -8.06
CA PHE A 333 -12.23 29.24 -7.59
C PHE A 333 -13.73 28.97 -7.66
N PHE A 334 -14.11 27.71 -7.73
CA PHE A 334 -15.51 27.29 -7.74
C PHE A 334 -15.74 26.15 -6.75
N GLU A 335 -17.00 25.97 -6.37
CA GLU A 335 -17.42 24.88 -5.48
C GLU A 335 -18.12 23.79 -6.28
N TYR A 336 -17.79 22.53 -6.02
CA TYR A 336 -18.44 21.37 -6.60
C TYR A 336 -18.46 20.20 -5.60
N LYS A 337 -19.65 19.70 -5.26
CA LYS A 337 -19.88 18.54 -4.36
C LYS A 337 -19.06 18.59 -3.05
N GLY A 338 -19.03 19.76 -2.40
CA GLY A 338 -18.33 19.93 -1.11
C GLY A 338 -16.82 20.16 -1.21
N TYR A 339 -16.30 20.38 -2.42
CA TYR A 339 -14.93 20.79 -2.68
C TYR A 339 -14.85 22.19 -3.26
N LEU A 340 -13.80 22.89 -2.90
CA LEU A 340 -13.39 24.11 -3.60
C LEU A 340 -12.25 23.76 -4.54
N PHE A 341 -12.32 24.17 -5.80
CA PHE A 341 -11.30 23.93 -6.81
C PHE A 341 -10.57 25.21 -7.18
N SER A 342 -9.24 25.20 -7.11
CA SER A 342 -8.37 26.34 -7.41
C SER A 342 -7.34 26.00 -8.47
N ILE A 343 -7.00 26.98 -9.31
CA ILE A 343 -6.12 26.83 -10.48
C ILE A 343 -4.66 26.68 -10.04
N VAL A 344 -3.94 25.76 -10.67
CA VAL A 344 -2.49 25.62 -10.60
C VAL A 344 -1.81 26.72 -11.41
N ASN A 345 -1.01 27.55 -10.75
CA ASN A 345 -0.23 28.62 -11.40
C ASN A 345 1.03 28.06 -12.07
N SER A 346 1.73 27.16 -11.39
CA SER A 346 2.96 26.54 -11.89
C SER A 346 3.23 25.21 -11.19
N ASN A 347 3.92 24.32 -11.88
CA ASN A 347 4.53 23.10 -11.35
C ASN A 347 6.00 23.10 -11.80
N GLN A 348 6.92 23.13 -10.84
CA GLN A 348 8.36 23.18 -11.10
C GLN A 348 9.00 21.90 -10.57
N LYS A 349 9.66 21.18 -11.47
CA LYS A 349 10.47 20.01 -11.12
C LYS A 349 11.79 20.45 -10.50
N VAL A 350 12.19 19.81 -9.41
CA VAL A 350 13.50 19.91 -8.78
C VAL A 350 14.16 18.56 -8.88
N GLU A 351 15.14 18.44 -9.76
CA GLU A 351 15.88 17.20 -9.99
C GLU A 351 16.90 16.96 -8.87
N ASN A 352 17.10 15.67 -8.53
CA ASN A 352 18.07 15.22 -7.54
C ASN A 352 17.93 15.91 -6.17
N TYR A 353 16.70 16.16 -5.74
CA TYR A 353 16.46 16.65 -4.38
C TYR A 353 17.06 15.67 -3.37
N SER A 354 17.72 16.22 -2.35
CA SER A 354 18.26 15.44 -1.24
C SER A 354 17.85 16.12 0.07
N GLY A 355 17.10 15.40 0.91
CA GLY A 355 16.61 15.93 2.18
C GLY A 355 15.61 15.01 2.88
N ARG A 356 15.14 15.45 4.03
CA ARG A 356 14.10 14.77 4.80
C ARG A 356 12.75 14.93 4.12
N VAL A 357 11.99 13.86 4.06
CA VAL A 357 10.59 13.87 3.60
C VAL A 357 9.71 13.05 4.54
N ILE A 358 8.43 13.41 4.62
CA ILE A 358 7.50 12.80 5.58
C ILE A 358 6.18 12.51 4.89
N ASP A 359 5.56 11.40 5.28
CA ASP A 359 4.17 11.10 4.97
C ASP A 359 3.43 10.56 6.20
N ILE A 360 2.11 10.52 6.12
CA ILE A 360 1.25 10.01 7.19
C ILE A 360 0.26 8.99 6.64
N GLU A 361 -0.07 8.00 7.45
CA GLU A 361 -1.08 7.00 7.14
C GLU A 361 -2.32 7.21 8.01
N VAL A 362 -3.45 7.46 7.37
CA VAL A 362 -4.75 7.68 8.03
C VAL A 362 -5.38 6.33 8.38
N ASP A 363 -5.93 6.21 9.60
CA ASP A 363 -6.56 4.99 10.11
C ASP A 363 -8.03 4.89 9.66
N ASN A 364 -8.23 4.79 8.35
CA ASN A 364 -9.54 4.60 7.75
C ASN A 364 -9.45 3.86 6.41
N GLU A 365 -10.28 2.84 6.22
CA GLU A 365 -10.25 2.00 5.01
C GLU A 365 -10.77 2.71 3.74
N ASN A 366 -11.58 3.76 3.89
CA ASN A 366 -12.21 4.45 2.77
C ASN A 366 -11.54 5.79 2.44
N HIS A 367 -10.79 6.37 3.38
CA HIS A 367 -10.21 7.71 3.28
C HIS A 367 -8.68 7.64 3.39
N HIS A 368 -8.02 7.21 2.29
CA HIS A 368 -6.55 7.15 2.18
C HIS A 368 -5.97 8.47 1.66
N ASN A 369 -6.30 9.58 2.33
CA ASN A 369 -5.92 10.92 1.91
C ASN A 369 -5.99 11.88 3.09
N PHE A 370 -5.39 13.07 2.95
CA PHE A 370 -5.48 14.13 3.94
C PHE A 370 -5.31 15.51 3.31
N LEU A 371 -5.89 16.51 3.98
CA LEU A 371 -5.89 17.89 3.52
C LEU A 371 -4.63 18.63 3.97
N THR A 372 -3.90 19.16 2.99
CA THR A 372 -2.78 20.08 3.20
C THR A 372 -3.21 21.53 2.96
N HIS A 373 -2.31 22.45 3.24
CA HIS A 373 -2.53 23.88 2.96
C HIS A 373 -2.73 24.19 1.47
N ASN A 374 -2.38 23.33 0.56
CA ASN A 374 -2.51 23.52 -0.89
C ASN A 374 -3.25 22.39 -1.61
N GLY A 375 -4.18 21.76 -0.93
CA GLY A 375 -5.08 20.78 -1.52
C GLY A 375 -5.03 19.42 -0.84
N LEU A 376 -5.92 18.56 -1.30
CA LEU A 376 -6.03 17.19 -0.85
C LEU A 376 -4.96 16.33 -1.53
N VAL A 377 -4.21 15.59 -0.74
CA VAL A 377 -3.21 14.63 -1.20
C VAL A 377 -3.58 13.22 -0.75
N LYS A 378 -3.16 12.23 -1.51
CA LYS A 378 -3.31 10.83 -1.11
C LYS A 378 -2.25 10.49 -0.08
N ASN A 379 -2.58 9.74 0.98
CA ASN A 379 -1.54 9.24 1.86
C ASN A 379 -0.72 8.15 1.14
N GLY A 380 0.59 8.19 1.28
CA GLY A 380 1.49 7.17 0.79
C GLY A 380 1.36 5.93 1.64
N GLY A 381 1.00 4.86 1.06
CA GLY A 381 0.79 3.60 1.73
C GLY A 381 -0.50 3.00 1.24
N GLY A 382 -0.45 2.39 0.08
CA GLY A 382 -1.42 1.39 -0.30
C GLY A 382 -1.50 0.32 0.80
N LYS A 383 -2.56 -0.44 0.86
CA LYS A 383 -2.80 -1.55 1.82
C LYS A 383 -1.65 -2.58 1.87
N ARG A 384 -0.68 -2.52 0.95
CA ARG A 384 0.55 -3.32 0.93
C ARG A 384 1.74 -2.47 0.46
N ASN A 385 2.76 -2.40 1.29
CA ASN A 385 4.06 -1.87 0.89
C ASN A 385 4.70 -2.77 -0.18
N GLY A 386 5.62 -2.22 -0.97
CA GLY A 386 6.52 -3.03 -1.80
C GLY A 386 7.29 -4.02 -0.94
N SER A 387 7.64 -5.17 -1.52
CA SER A 387 8.37 -6.23 -0.84
C SER A 387 9.41 -6.81 -1.78
N PHE A 388 10.56 -7.21 -1.21
CA PHE A 388 11.63 -7.86 -1.95
C PHE A 388 11.88 -9.27 -1.42
N ALA A 389 12.08 -10.22 -2.34
CA ALA A 389 12.67 -11.50 -2.03
C ALA A 389 14.11 -11.54 -2.59
N ILE A 390 15.05 -11.89 -1.75
CA ILE A 390 16.45 -12.02 -2.12
C ILE A 390 16.78 -13.49 -2.28
N TYR A 391 17.19 -13.88 -3.47
CA TYR A 391 17.59 -15.24 -3.82
C TYR A 391 19.11 -15.37 -3.75
N LEU A 392 19.60 -16.37 -3.06
CA LEU A 392 21.02 -16.66 -2.95
C LEU A 392 21.27 -18.16 -3.14
N GLU A 393 22.37 -18.50 -3.81
CA GLU A 393 22.83 -19.88 -3.93
C GLU A 393 23.66 -20.29 -2.71
N PRO A 394 23.58 -21.55 -2.22
CA PRO A 394 24.26 -22.01 -1.01
C PRO A 394 25.81 -21.94 -1.06
N TRP A 395 26.39 -21.84 -2.24
CA TRP A 395 27.85 -21.72 -2.40
C TRP A 395 28.40 -20.30 -2.19
N HIS A 396 27.52 -19.30 -2.04
CA HIS A 396 27.95 -17.92 -1.84
C HIS A 396 28.67 -17.73 -0.51
N ALA A 397 29.78 -16.94 -0.51
CA ALA A 397 30.58 -16.68 0.68
C ALA A 397 29.79 -16.13 1.88
N ASP A 398 28.76 -15.32 1.63
CA ASP A 398 27.93 -14.66 2.67
C ASP A 398 26.72 -15.49 3.11
N ILE A 399 26.61 -16.76 2.72
CA ILE A 399 25.41 -17.55 2.97
C ILE A 399 25.08 -17.67 4.47
N GLU A 400 26.09 -17.80 5.32
CA GLU A 400 25.87 -17.92 6.76
C GLU A 400 25.27 -16.62 7.34
N LEU A 401 25.77 -15.44 6.93
CA LEU A 401 25.22 -14.15 7.32
C LEU A 401 23.80 -13.94 6.77
N PHE A 402 23.57 -14.34 5.52
CA PHE A 402 22.26 -14.29 4.88
C PHE A 402 21.18 -15.02 5.67
N LEU A 403 21.49 -16.19 6.23
CA LEU A 403 20.57 -16.99 7.04
C LEU A 403 20.25 -16.34 8.41
N GLU A 404 21.13 -15.45 8.89
CA GLU A 404 20.93 -14.76 10.18
C GLU A 404 20.10 -13.45 10.06
N MET A 405 19.99 -12.87 8.86
CA MET A 405 19.47 -11.51 8.67
C MET A 405 18.02 -11.31 9.11
N ARG A 406 17.19 -12.35 9.15
CA ARG A 406 15.79 -12.27 9.57
C ARG A 406 15.53 -12.78 10.99
N LYS A 407 16.48 -13.47 11.61
CA LYS A 407 16.31 -14.01 12.96
C LYS A 407 16.03 -12.92 13.99
N ASN A 408 15.29 -13.25 15.05
CA ASN A 408 14.83 -12.32 16.07
C ASN A 408 15.92 -11.91 17.09
N HIS A 409 17.06 -12.59 17.08
CA HIS A 409 18.17 -12.34 17.99
C HIS A 409 19.46 -12.01 17.23
N GLY A 410 20.44 -11.44 17.91
CA GLY A 410 21.72 -11.03 17.35
C GLY A 410 21.84 -9.53 17.14
N ASP A 411 22.92 -9.10 16.49
CA ASP A 411 23.22 -7.68 16.28
C ASP A 411 22.23 -7.04 15.29
N GLU A 412 21.49 -6.03 15.74
CA GLU A 412 20.51 -5.31 14.93
C GLU A 412 21.13 -4.62 13.69
N GLU A 413 22.39 -4.23 13.77
CA GLU A 413 23.14 -3.66 12.64
C GLU A 413 23.26 -4.62 11.45
N LEU A 414 23.20 -5.93 11.71
CA LEU A 414 23.30 -7.00 10.71
C LEU A 414 21.93 -7.51 10.23
N LYS A 415 20.83 -6.91 10.71
CA LYS A 415 19.47 -7.36 10.35
C LYS A 415 18.87 -6.63 9.15
N ALA A 416 18.02 -7.35 8.42
CA ALA A 416 17.18 -6.84 7.33
C ALA A 416 15.86 -7.63 7.31
N ARG A 417 15.02 -7.43 8.35
CA ARG A 417 13.84 -8.27 8.64
C ARG A 417 12.65 -8.02 7.72
N ASP A 418 12.60 -6.89 7.04
CA ASP A 418 11.51 -6.56 6.10
C ASP A 418 11.70 -7.22 4.72
N LEU A 419 12.88 -7.81 4.48
CA LEU A 419 13.13 -8.61 3.29
C LEU A 419 12.69 -10.07 3.48
N PHE A 420 12.39 -10.72 2.36
CA PHE A 420 12.19 -12.16 2.30
C PHE A 420 13.44 -12.82 1.74
N TYR A 421 13.72 -14.02 2.19
CA TYR A 421 14.95 -14.76 1.86
C TYR A 421 14.61 -16.07 1.21
N ALA A 422 15.33 -16.42 0.14
CA ALA A 422 15.15 -17.62 -0.64
C ALA A 422 16.50 -18.24 -1.01
N LEU A 423 16.57 -19.55 -0.99
CA LEU A 423 17.71 -20.31 -1.49
C LEU A 423 17.40 -20.84 -2.89
N TRP A 424 18.35 -20.61 -3.80
CA TRP A 424 18.36 -21.14 -5.15
C TRP A 424 19.37 -22.30 -5.18
N ILE A 425 18.88 -23.54 -5.00
CA ILE A 425 19.67 -24.70 -4.58
C ILE A 425 20.02 -25.57 -5.78
N PRO A 426 21.32 -25.73 -6.13
CA PRO A 426 21.77 -26.74 -7.10
C PRO A 426 21.68 -28.17 -6.52
N ASP A 427 21.39 -29.16 -7.36
CA ASP A 427 21.26 -30.58 -6.99
C ASP A 427 22.53 -31.07 -6.26
N LEU A 428 23.71 -30.64 -6.70
CA LEU A 428 25.00 -31.00 -6.08
C LEU A 428 25.04 -30.68 -4.58
N PHE A 429 24.42 -29.57 -4.14
CA PHE A 429 24.36 -29.24 -2.72
C PHE A 429 23.52 -30.26 -1.95
N MET A 430 22.35 -30.64 -2.46
CA MET A 430 21.48 -31.63 -1.84
C MET A 430 22.16 -33.01 -1.77
N GLU A 431 22.88 -33.41 -2.81
CA GLU A 431 23.67 -34.65 -2.84
C GLU A 431 24.76 -34.64 -1.78
N ARG A 432 25.48 -33.53 -1.61
CA ARG A 432 26.52 -33.41 -0.58
C ARG A 432 25.94 -33.35 0.83
N VAL A 433 24.78 -32.77 1.04
CA VAL A 433 24.07 -32.87 2.34
C VAL A 433 23.71 -34.33 2.63
N LYS A 434 23.21 -35.07 1.65
CA LYS A 434 22.84 -36.47 1.77
C LYS A 434 24.04 -37.34 2.14
N THR A 435 25.19 -37.10 1.52
CA THR A 435 26.42 -37.88 1.71
C THR A 435 27.35 -37.37 2.82
N ASP A 436 26.92 -36.30 3.53
CA ASP A 436 27.73 -35.59 4.55
C ASP A 436 29.08 -35.08 4.01
N GLY A 437 29.10 -34.65 2.76
CA GLY A 437 30.26 -34.16 2.03
C GLY A 437 30.69 -32.76 2.43
N GLN A 438 31.86 -32.36 1.93
CA GLN A 438 32.36 -30.99 2.07
C GLN A 438 31.67 -30.07 1.12
N TRP A 439 31.51 -28.79 1.52
CA TRP A 439 30.94 -27.73 0.69
C TRP A 439 31.79 -26.46 0.81
N THR A 440 32.23 -25.95 -0.31
CA THR A 440 33.11 -24.77 -0.35
C THR A 440 32.33 -23.52 -0.68
N LEU A 441 32.39 -22.54 0.21
CA LEU A 441 31.83 -21.20 0.01
C LEU A 441 32.81 -20.40 -0.84
N LEU A 442 32.29 -19.71 -1.85
CA LEU A 442 33.06 -19.03 -2.88
C LEU A 442 32.51 -17.61 -3.11
N CYS A 443 33.37 -16.70 -3.58
CA CYS A 443 32.98 -15.38 -4.01
C CYS A 443 32.57 -15.39 -5.50
N PRO A 444 31.44 -14.84 -5.90
CA PRO A 444 31.01 -14.76 -7.31
C PRO A 444 32.01 -14.05 -8.22
N ASP A 445 32.68 -13.01 -7.71
CA ASP A 445 33.69 -12.25 -8.45
C ASP A 445 34.94 -13.10 -8.78
N GLU A 446 35.31 -14.00 -7.85
CA GLU A 446 36.45 -14.91 -8.02
C GLU A 446 36.10 -16.18 -8.80
N CYS A 447 34.81 -16.51 -8.88
CA CYS A 447 34.29 -17.73 -9.49
C CYS A 447 33.19 -17.40 -10.51
N PRO A 448 33.50 -16.64 -11.58
CA PRO A 448 32.50 -16.25 -12.57
C PRO A 448 31.87 -17.46 -13.27
N GLY A 449 30.60 -17.30 -13.68
CA GLY A 449 29.87 -18.28 -14.46
C GLY A 449 29.10 -19.33 -13.64
N LEU A 450 29.33 -19.46 -12.32
CA LEU A 450 28.61 -20.45 -11.50
C LEU A 450 27.09 -20.19 -11.47
N ALA A 451 26.68 -18.94 -11.46
CA ALA A 451 25.28 -18.59 -11.53
C ALA A 451 24.63 -18.86 -12.91
N ASP A 452 25.46 -18.96 -13.96
CA ASP A 452 25.00 -19.08 -15.36
C ASP A 452 24.81 -20.54 -15.83
N VAL A 453 25.18 -21.51 -15.02
CA VAL A 453 25.11 -22.95 -15.32
C VAL A 453 24.32 -23.72 -14.28
N TYR A 454 23.77 -24.88 -14.64
CA TYR A 454 23.02 -25.79 -13.78
C TYR A 454 23.32 -27.25 -14.14
N GLY A 455 22.88 -28.21 -13.32
CA GLY A 455 23.10 -29.65 -13.54
C GLY A 455 24.57 -30.04 -13.55
N ASP A 456 24.95 -30.92 -14.48
CA ASP A 456 26.33 -31.43 -14.61
C ASP A 456 27.34 -30.30 -14.89
N ALA A 457 26.97 -29.32 -15.74
CA ALA A 457 27.82 -28.17 -16.02
C ALA A 457 28.12 -27.33 -14.78
N PHE A 458 27.14 -27.19 -13.88
CA PHE A 458 27.38 -26.55 -12.59
C PHE A 458 28.32 -27.40 -11.71
N ALA A 459 28.06 -28.71 -11.62
CA ALA A 459 28.88 -29.62 -10.80
C ALA A 459 30.35 -29.64 -11.24
N GLU A 460 30.59 -29.67 -12.56
CA GLU A 460 31.96 -29.61 -13.13
C GLU A 460 32.63 -28.28 -12.82
N LEU A 461 31.98 -27.15 -13.10
CA LEU A 461 32.55 -25.82 -12.89
C LEU A 461 32.77 -25.52 -11.41
N TYR A 462 31.85 -25.89 -10.53
CA TYR A 462 31.96 -25.75 -9.08
C TYR A 462 33.13 -26.58 -8.55
N THR A 463 33.24 -27.84 -8.96
CA THR A 463 34.32 -28.75 -8.54
C THR A 463 35.70 -28.27 -9.02
N LYS A 464 35.75 -27.64 -10.21
CA LYS A 464 36.96 -27.00 -10.72
C LYS A 464 37.41 -25.86 -9.79
N TYR A 465 36.52 -24.95 -9.41
CA TYR A 465 36.86 -23.86 -8.49
C TYR A 465 37.19 -24.36 -7.08
N GLU A 466 36.45 -25.36 -6.62
CA GLU A 466 36.67 -25.99 -5.29
C GLU A 466 38.07 -26.60 -5.18
N LYS A 467 38.56 -27.24 -6.22
CA LYS A 467 39.86 -27.92 -6.25
C LYS A 467 41.03 -27.05 -6.75
N ASP A 468 40.74 -25.85 -7.21
CA ASP A 468 41.77 -24.96 -7.77
C ASP A 468 42.75 -24.51 -6.66
N THR A 469 44.01 -24.82 -6.83
CA THR A 469 45.12 -24.41 -5.96
C THR A 469 46.09 -23.47 -6.67
N THR A 470 45.79 -23.08 -7.90
CA THR A 470 46.64 -22.23 -8.72
C THR A 470 46.63 -20.77 -8.33
N LYS A 471 45.56 -20.32 -7.64
CA LYS A 471 45.42 -18.96 -7.14
C LYS A 471 44.96 -18.92 -5.70
N THR A 472 45.18 -17.82 -5.01
CA THR A 472 44.68 -17.56 -3.67
C THR A 472 43.31 -16.90 -3.76
N TYR A 473 42.29 -17.52 -3.19
CA TYR A 473 40.93 -16.99 -3.09
C TYR A 473 40.77 -16.20 -1.78
N LYS A 474 40.24 -15.00 -1.85
CA LYS A 474 40.02 -14.10 -0.69
C LYS A 474 38.95 -14.59 0.26
N CYS A 475 37.89 -15.16 -0.28
CA CYS A 475 36.66 -15.53 0.47
C CYS A 475 36.36 -17.03 0.45
N ARG A 476 37.37 -17.89 0.25
CA ARG A 476 37.17 -19.33 0.16
C ARG A 476 37.11 -19.94 1.57
N LYS A 477 36.01 -20.60 1.90
CA LYS A 477 35.81 -21.32 3.16
C LYS A 477 35.15 -22.67 2.89
N THR A 478 35.71 -23.77 3.40
CA THR A 478 35.09 -25.10 3.29
C THR A 478 34.40 -25.47 4.61
N VAL A 479 33.15 -25.89 4.51
CA VAL A 479 32.31 -26.34 5.63
C VAL A 479 31.71 -27.71 5.32
N LYS A 480 31.15 -28.41 6.31
CA LYS A 480 30.31 -29.57 6.02
C LYS A 480 28.96 -29.15 5.46
N ALA A 481 28.54 -29.75 4.36
CA ALA A 481 27.25 -29.44 3.72
C ALA A 481 26.09 -29.62 4.69
N ARG A 482 26.13 -30.64 5.55
CA ARG A 482 25.09 -30.91 6.56
C ARG A 482 25.04 -29.87 7.68
N GLU A 483 26.17 -29.30 8.09
CA GLU A 483 26.21 -28.21 9.06
C GLU A 483 25.53 -26.93 8.49
N LEU A 484 25.83 -26.60 7.23
CA LEU A 484 25.15 -25.49 6.55
C LEU A 484 23.65 -25.76 6.39
N TRP A 485 23.28 -27.01 6.06
CA TRP A 485 21.88 -27.42 5.99
C TRP A 485 21.14 -27.22 7.31
N PHE A 486 21.72 -27.57 8.44
CA PHE A 486 21.11 -27.34 9.75
C PHE A 486 20.92 -25.85 10.04
N LYS A 487 21.82 -24.95 9.62
CA LYS A 487 21.64 -23.51 9.71
C LYS A 487 20.44 -23.01 8.86
N VAL A 488 20.21 -23.63 7.69
CA VAL A 488 19.01 -23.36 6.89
C VAL A 488 17.75 -23.75 7.65
N LEU A 489 17.74 -24.94 8.25
CA LEU A 489 16.59 -25.43 9.02
C LEU A 489 16.34 -24.59 10.29
N ASP A 490 17.39 -24.13 10.98
CA ASP A 490 17.27 -23.20 12.11
C ASP A 490 16.56 -21.91 11.69
N ALA A 491 16.99 -21.30 10.58
CA ALA A 491 16.37 -20.11 10.06
C ALA A 491 14.88 -20.34 9.72
N GLN A 492 14.54 -21.48 9.12
CA GLN A 492 13.16 -21.87 8.82
C GLN A 492 12.32 -22.09 10.08
N MET A 493 12.87 -22.79 11.08
CA MET A 493 12.16 -23.02 12.35
C MET A 493 11.89 -21.71 13.09
N GLU A 494 12.76 -20.73 13.01
CA GLU A 494 12.57 -19.44 13.68
C GLU A 494 11.68 -18.47 12.89
N THR A 495 11.87 -18.37 11.59
CA THR A 495 11.30 -17.28 10.77
C THR A 495 10.31 -17.74 9.69
N GLY A 496 10.18 -19.03 9.45
CA GLY A 496 9.43 -19.60 8.34
C GLY A 496 10.13 -19.50 6.99
N THR A 497 11.29 -18.83 6.92
CA THR A 497 12.13 -18.66 5.73
C THR A 497 13.57 -19.14 6.01
N PRO A 498 14.42 -19.41 5.00
CA PRO A 498 14.29 -19.10 3.57
C PRO A 498 13.33 -20.03 2.82
N TYR A 499 12.79 -19.54 1.69
CA TYR A 499 12.17 -20.38 0.66
C TYR A 499 13.22 -21.33 0.09
N LEU A 500 12.82 -22.53 -0.36
CA LEU A 500 13.73 -23.43 -1.05
C LEU A 500 13.25 -23.65 -2.48
N CYS A 501 14.03 -23.21 -3.45
CA CYS A 501 13.80 -23.41 -4.88
C CYS A 501 14.95 -24.22 -5.46
N TYR A 502 14.66 -25.26 -6.22
CA TYR A 502 15.67 -26.16 -6.78
C TYR A 502 16.06 -25.69 -8.18
N LYS A 503 17.29 -25.16 -8.29
CA LYS A 503 17.86 -24.54 -9.50
C LYS A 503 17.79 -25.47 -10.72
N ASP A 504 18.21 -26.72 -10.54
CA ASP A 504 18.30 -27.67 -11.65
C ASP A 504 16.94 -28.11 -12.12
N ALA A 505 16.01 -28.41 -11.20
CA ALA A 505 14.64 -28.75 -11.55
C ALA A 505 13.93 -27.60 -12.27
N ALA A 506 14.14 -26.37 -11.81
CA ALA A 506 13.56 -25.17 -12.40
C ALA A 506 14.03 -24.95 -13.85
N ASN A 507 15.34 -25.09 -14.10
CA ASN A 507 15.94 -24.87 -15.42
C ASN A 507 15.72 -26.04 -16.39
N LYS A 508 15.88 -27.29 -15.94
CA LYS A 508 15.65 -28.49 -16.76
C LYS A 508 14.21 -28.58 -17.26
N LYS A 509 13.24 -28.01 -16.51
CA LYS A 509 11.81 -28.09 -16.80
C LYS A 509 11.20 -26.75 -17.21
N SER A 510 11.94 -25.92 -17.93
CA SER A 510 11.49 -24.60 -18.40
C SER A 510 11.33 -24.57 -19.91
N ASN A 511 10.20 -24.04 -20.38
CA ASN A 511 10.00 -23.76 -21.80
C ASN A 511 10.84 -22.58 -22.30
N GLN A 512 11.49 -21.82 -21.42
CA GLN A 512 12.44 -20.72 -21.74
C GLN A 512 13.90 -21.16 -21.66
N SER A 513 14.20 -22.48 -21.65
CA SER A 513 15.56 -22.99 -21.56
C SER A 513 16.46 -22.60 -22.75
N ASN A 514 15.87 -22.25 -23.90
CA ASN A 514 16.57 -21.72 -25.07
C ASN A 514 17.11 -20.28 -24.89
N LEU A 515 16.66 -19.56 -23.85
CA LEU A 515 17.10 -18.17 -23.59
C LEU A 515 18.34 -18.12 -22.70
N GLY A 516 18.47 -19.07 -21.78
CA GLY A 516 19.57 -19.13 -20.82
C GLY A 516 19.14 -19.66 -19.46
N THR A 517 19.97 -19.46 -18.44
CA THR A 517 19.73 -19.95 -17.10
C THR A 517 18.84 -19.01 -16.29
N ILE A 518 17.75 -19.51 -15.76
CA ILE A 518 16.89 -18.81 -14.77
C ILE A 518 17.63 -18.83 -13.43
N LYS A 519 17.78 -17.64 -12.79
CA LYS A 519 18.64 -17.43 -11.62
C LYS A 519 17.87 -17.16 -10.32
N SER A 520 16.56 -16.93 -10.41
CA SER A 520 15.70 -16.64 -9.27
C SER A 520 14.22 -16.87 -9.62
N SER A 521 13.37 -16.76 -8.62
CA SER A 521 11.92 -16.66 -8.76
C SER A 521 11.43 -15.29 -8.27
N ASN A 522 10.12 -15.10 -8.14
CA ASN A 522 9.49 -13.89 -7.62
C ASN A 522 9.34 -13.92 -6.08
N LEU A 523 8.59 -12.96 -5.53
CA LEU A 523 8.32 -12.84 -4.09
C LEU A 523 7.62 -14.08 -3.51
N CYS A 524 6.74 -14.73 -4.27
CA CYS A 524 5.90 -15.84 -3.81
C CYS A 524 6.33 -17.21 -4.37
N SER A 525 7.46 -17.28 -5.08
CA SER A 525 8.12 -18.51 -5.58
C SER A 525 7.35 -19.32 -6.63
N GLU A 526 6.30 -18.77 -7.26
CA GLU A 526 5.56 -19.42 -8.35
C GLU A 526 6.06 -19.07 -9.76
N ILE A 527 6.76 -17.93 -9.92
CA ILE A 527 7.21 -17.44 -11.23
C ILE A 527 8.60 -17.94 -11.53
N LEU A 528 8.76 -18.56 -12.69
CA LEU A 528 10.04 -18.98 -13.25
C LEU A 528 10.16 -18.45 -14.67
N GLU A 529 10.67 -17.22 -14.78
CA GLU A 529 10.84 -16.48 -16.04
C GLU A 529 12.28 -16.03 -16.20
N TYR A 530 12.77 -16.04 -17.43
CA TYR A 530 14.12 -15.60 -17.76
C TYR A 530 14.27 -14.09 -17.58
N SER A 531 15.40 -13.67 -17.05
CA SER A 531 15.84 -12.28 -16.96
C SER A 531 17.33 -12.18 -17.17
N ASP A 532 17.79 -11.06 -17.80
CA ASP A 532 19.19 -10.75 -17.96
C ASP A 532 19.47 -9.24 -17.79
N ALA A 533 20.63 -8.77 -18.29
CA ALA A 533 21.00 -7.36 -18.21
C ALA A 533 20.10 -6.44 -19.06
N ASN A 534 19.43 -6.97 -20.08
CA ASN A 534 18.66 -6.22 -21.08
C ASN A 534 17.16 -6.34 -20.87
N GLU A 535 16.70 -7.37 -20.21
CA GLU A 535 15.28 -7.64 -19.98
C GLU A 535 15.00 -8.12 -18.55
N THR A 536 13.86 -7.70 -18.03
CA THR A 536 13.40 -8.06 -16.69
C THR A 536 12.02 -8.70 -16.76
N ALA A 537 11.88 -9.91 -16.25
CA ALA A 537 10.62 -10.63 -16.22
C ALA A 537 9.54 -9.89 -15.42
N VAL A 538 8.30 -9.94 -15.91
CA VAL A 538 7.11 -9.39 -15.26
C VAL A 538 5.96 -10.38 -15.42
N CYS A 539 5.32 -10.75 -14.31
CA CYS A 539 4.21 -11.67 -14.33
C CYS A 539 2.85 -10.98 -14.54
N ASN A 540 1.99 -11.61 -15.36
CA ASN A 540 0.59 -11.27 -15.54
C ASN A 540 -0.25 -12.43 -15.03
N LEU A 541 -1.00 -12.23 -13.94
CA LEU A 541 -1.60 -13.29 -13.15
C LEU A 541 -3.13 -13.27 -13.22
N ALA A 542 -3.72 -14.47 -13.20
CA ALA A 542 -5.14 -14.68 -12.94
C ALA A 542 -5.33 -15.98 -12.15
N SER A 543 -6.40 -16.08 -11.35
CA SER A 543 -6.75 -17.29 -10.62
C SER A 543 -8.20 -17.69 -10.88
N ILE A 544 -8.42 -18.99 -11.10
CA ILE A 544 -9.73 -19.56 -11.41
C ILE A 544 -10.38 -20.10 -10.14
N GLY A 545 -11.60 -19.67 -9.86
CA GLY A 545 -12.40 -20.14 -8.71
C GLY A 545 -13.00 -21.52 -8.98
N LEU A 546 -12.34 -22.59 -8.56
CA LEU A 546 -12.68 -23.98 -8.86
C LEU A 546 -14.06 -24.45 -8.38
N PRO A 547 -14.57 -24.02 -7.20
CA PRO A 547 -15.88 -24.51 -6.72
C PRO A 547 -17.05 -24.17 -7.65
N THR A 548 -16.92 -23.14 -8.50
CA THR A 548 -17.96 -22.77 -9.48
C THR A 548 -18.19 -23.79 -10.57
N PHE A 549 -17.29 -24.76 -10.74
CA PHE A 549 -17.41 -25.84 -11.73
C PHE A 549 -18.03 -27.12 -11.16
N VAL A 550 -18.37 -27.12 -9.86
CA VAL A 550 -19.11 -28.26 -9.28
C VAL A 550 -20.61 -28.06 -9.56
N LYS A 551 -21.21 -29.03 -10.27
CA LYS A 551 -22.62 -29.00 -10.64
C LYS A 551 -23.31 -30.33 -10.33
N THR A 552 -24.62 -30.34 -10.25
CA THR A 552 -25.39 -31.56 -10.11
C THR A 552 -25.52 -32.24 -11.48
N ASP A 553 -25.16 -33.51 -11.57
CA ASP A 553 -25.45 -34.33 -12.72
C ASP A 553 -26.97 -34.56 -12.80
N GLN A 554 -27.56 -34.20 -13.94
CA GLN A 554 -29.02 -34.28 -14.15
C GLN A 554 -29.54 -35.73 -14.22
N ASN A 555 -28.67 -36.71 -14.53
CA ASN A 555 -29.05 -38.10 -14.66
C ASN A 555 -28.95 -38.87 -13.34
N GLU A 556 -27.89 -38.60 -12.56
CA GLU A 556 -27.59 -39.32 -11.33
C GLU A 556 -27.95 -38.55 -10.06
N GLY A 557 -28.21 -37.24 -10.16
CA GLY A 557 -28.47 -36.37 -9.02
C GLY A 557 -27.23 -36.10 -8.11
N LYS A 558 -26.04 -36.58 -8.51
CA LYS A 558 -24.80 -36.41 -7.78
C LYS A 558 -24.04 -35.16 -8.19
N LEU A 559 -23.22 -34.63 -7.29
CA LEU A 559 -22.31 -33.55 -7.63
C LEU A 559 -21.11 -34.08 -8.43
N ILE A 560 -20.83 -33.42 -9.55
CA ILE A 560 -19.71 -33.72 -10.45
C ILE A 560 -18.95 -32.45 -10.75
N PHE A 561 -17.70 -32.58 -11.20
CA PHE A 561 -16.87 -31.45 -11.63
C PHE A 561 -16.96 -31.27 -13.16
N ASP A 562 -17.26 -30.06 -13.62
CA ASP A 562 -17.42 -29.72 -15.05
C ASP A 562 -16.08 -29.35 -15.70
N TYR A 563 -15.34 -30.37 -16.13
CA TYR A 563 -14.05 -30.16 -16.79
C TYR A 563 -14.18 -29.45 -18.14
N ALA A 564 -15.29 -29.67 -18.90
CA ALA A 564 -15.52 -28.98 -20.17
C ALA A 564 -15.64 -27.47 -19.97
N LYS A 565 -16.38 -27.02 -18.94
CA LYS A 565 -16.50 -25.61 -18.62
C LYS A 565 -15.19 -25.02 -18.10
N LEU A 566 -14.44 -25.77 -17.29
CA LEU A 566 -13.11 -25.36 -16.84
C LEU A 566 -12.16 -25.14 -18.01
N HIS A 567 -12.17 -26.04 -19.03
CA HIS A 567 -11.36 -25.92 -20.22
C HIS A 567 -11.71 -24.66 -21.04
N GLU A 568 -12.99 -24.35 -21.19
CA GLU A 568 -13.48 -23.11 -21.85
C GLU A 568 -13.02 -21.86 -21.11
N VAL A 569 -13.14 -21.86 -19.77
CA VAL A 569 -12.72 -20.72 -18.93
C VAL A 569 -11.21 -20.52 -18.98
N ALA A 570 -10.42 -21.58 -18.95
CA ALA A 570 -8.96 -21.52 -19.12
C ALA A 570 -8.56 -20.84 -20.43
N GLN A 571 -9.25 -21.16 -21.55
CA GLN A 571 -9.04 -20.47 -22.82
C GLN A 571 -9.38 -18.98 -22.74
N THR A 572 -10.51 -18.63 -22.10
CA THR A 572 -10.95 -17.24 -21.96
C THR A 572 -9.96 -16.42 -21.12
N VAL A 573 -9.48 -16.98 -20.01
CA VAL A 573 -8.46 -16.37 -19.15
C VAL A 573 -7.15 -16.12 -19.92
N THR A 574 -6.73 -17.11 -20.73
CA THR A 574 -5.53 -16.97 -21.58
C THR A 574 -5.67 -15.83 -22.58
N ARG A 575 -6.82 -15.69 -23.25
CA ARG A 575 -7.07 -14.59 -24.18
C ARG A 575 -7.08 -13.22 -23.43
N ASN A 576 -7.66 -13.16 -22.24
CA ASN A 576 -7.73 -11.95 -21.47
C ASN A 576 -6.35 -11.49 -20.98
N LEU A 577 -5.52 -12.41 -20.47
CA LEU A 577 -4.17 -12.09 -20.04
C LEU A 577 -3.27 -11.66 -21.20
N ASN A 578 -3.46 -12.18 -22.42
CA ASN A 578 -2.77 -11.66 -23.60
C ASN A 578 -3.11 -10.20 -23.89
N LYS A 579 -4.37 -9.77 -23.72
CA LYS A 579 -4.75 -8.34 -23.83
C LYS A 579 -4.14 -7.51 -22.72
N VAL A 580 -4.04 -8.05 -21.50
CA VAL A 580 -3.36 -7.36 -20.38
C VAL A 580 -1.91 -7.07 -20.75
N ILE A 581 -1.16 -8.02 -21.33
CA ILE A 581 0.20 -7.79 -21.79
C ILE A 581 0.28 -6.58 -22.74
N ASP A 582 -0.65 -6.46 -23.67
CA ASP A 582 -0.63 -5.42 -24.69
C ASP A 582 -0.96 -4.01 -24.15
N ILE A 583 -1.80 -3.91 -23.11
CA ILE A 583 -2.31 -2.63 -22.57
C ILE A 583 -1.76 -2.28 -21.19
N ASN A 584 -0.97 -3.15 -20.57
CA ASN A 584 -0.46 -2.94 -19.22
C ASN A 584 0.53 -1.76 -19.16
N TYR A 585 0.60 -1.14 -17.99
CA TYR A 585 1.68 -0.19 -17.68
C TYR A 585 2.93 -0.94 -17.25
N TYR A 586 4.05 -0.67 -17.92
CA TYR A 586 5.35 -1.24 -17.59
C TYR A 586 6.22 -0.23 -16.87
N PRO A 587 6.73 -0.53 -15.66
CA PRO A 587 7.48 0.43 -14.85
C PRO A 587 8.85 0.79 -15.46
N THR A 588 9.41 -0.09 -16.28
CA THR A 588 10.68 0.14 -16.98
C THR A 588 10.62 -0.41 -18.41
N GLU A 589 11.47 0.12 -19.31
CA GLU A 589 11.55 -0.40 -20.67
C GLU A 589 11.98 -1.89 -20.71
N LYS A 590 12.88 -2.31 -19.83
CA LYS A 590 13.32 -3.71 -19.74
C LYS A 590 12.20 -4.68 -19.39
N THR A 591 11.23 -4.26 -18.58
CA THR A 591 10.06 -5.08 -18.24
C THR A 591 9.11 -5.20 -19.42
N LYS A 592 8.95 -4.14 -20.21
CA LYS A 592 8.15 -4.15 -21.43
C LYS A 592 8.79 -5.04 -22.51
N VAL A 593 10.11 -4.93 -22.69
CA VAL A 593 10.87 -5.77 -23.63
C VAL A 593 10.64 -7.25 -23.33
N SER A 594 10.86 -7.68 -22.09
CA SER A 594 10.64 -9.09 -21.70
C SER A 594 9.22 -9.57 -21.99
N ASN A 595 8.22 -8.81 -21.52
CA ASN A 595 6.83 -9.22 -21.70
C ASN A 595 6.37 -9.26 -23.15
N MET A 596 6.80 -8.30 -23.98
CA MET A 596 6.42 -8.27 -25.40
C MET A 596 7.11 -9.39 -26.20
N ARG A 597 8.37 -9.73 -25.86
CA ARG A 597 9.14 -10.79 -26.54
C ARG A 597 8.65 -12.18 -26.21
N HIS A 598 8.39 -12.45 -24.92
CA HIS A 598 8.11 -13.81 -24.45
C HIS A 598 6.65 -14.07 -24.12
N ARG A 599 5.87 -13.02 -23.90
CA ARG A 599 4.42 -13.03 -23.58
C ARG A 599 4.05 -14.04 -22.48
N PRO A 600 4.76 -14.09 -21.33
CA PRO A 600 4.45 -15.03 -20.28
C PRO A 600 3.17 -14.61 -19.54
N ILE A 601 2.39 -15.59 -19.13
CA ILE A 601 1.24 -15.43 -18.24
C ILE A 601 1.30 -16.45 -17.11
N GLY A 602 0.56 -16.19 -16.01
CA GLY A 602 0.48 -17.12 -14.89
C GLY A 602 -0.96 -17.36 -14.46
N ILE A 603 -1.53 -18.48 -14.87
CA ILE A 603 -2.85 -18.93 -14.44
C ILE A 603 -2.71 -19.79 -13.20
N GLY A 604 -3.41 -19.44 -12.13
CA GLY A 604 -3.54 -20.22 -10.91
C GLY A 604 -4.98 -20.59 -10.61
N VAL A 605 -5.19 -21.12 -9.42
CA VAL A 605 -6.50 -21.58 -8.94
C VAL A 605 -6.75 -21.11 -7.52
N GLN A 606 -8.03 -21.16 -7.10
CA GLN A 606 -8.43 -21.00 -5.71
C GLN A 606 -9.61 -21.92 -5.41
N GLY A 607 -9.70 -22.41 -4.18
CA GLY A 607 -10.78 -23.27 -3.73
C GLY A 607 -10.65 -24.75 -4.11
N LEU A 608 -9.42 -25.29 -4.26
CA LEU A 608 -9.25 -26.72 -4.53
C LEU A 608 -9.79 -27.58 -3.38
N ALA A 609 -9.52 -27.19 -2.13
CA ALA A 609 -10.05 -27.90 -0.96
C ALA A 609 -11.59 -27.82 -0.88
N ASP A 610 -12.18 -26.69 -1.29
CA ASP A 610 -13.65 -26.53 -1.38
C ASP A 610 -14.26 -27.53 -2.38
N VAL A 611 -13.59 -27.75 -3.53
CA VAL A 611 -14.04 -28.76 -4.52
C VAL A 611 -14.06 -30.13 -3.89
N PHE A 612 -13.03 -30.54 -3.16
CA PHE A 612 -12.99 -31.83 -2.50
C PHE A 612 -14.13 -31.98 -1.49
N MET A 613 -14.42 -30.94 -0.70
CA MET A 613 -15.54 -30.97 0.24
C MET A 613 -16.90 -31.06 -0.45
N LEU A 614 -17.09 -30.33 -1.56
CA LEU A 614 -18.32 -30.42 -2.37
C LEU A 614 -18.52 -31.81 -2.98
N LEU A 615 -17.45 -32.42 -3.45
CA LEU A 615 -17.50 -33.77 -4.04
C LEU A 615 -17.44 -34.91 -3.02
N ASP A 616 -17.50 -34.60 -1.75
CA ASP A 616 -17.44 -35.56 -0.63
C ASP A 616 -16.16 -36.40 -0.61
N VAL A 617 -15.01 -35.78 -0.85
CA VAL A 617 -13.70 -36.41 -0.99
C VAL A 617 -12.74 -35.89 0.07
N PRO A 618 -12.14 -36.77 0.92
CA PRO A 618 -11.07 -36.35 1.83
C PRO A 618 -9.83 -35.89 1.08
N PHE A 619 -9.19 -34.80 1.54
CA PHE A 619 -8.03 -34.16 0.88
C PHE A 619 -6.86 -35.13 0.64
N HIS A 620 -6.61 -36.05 1.55
CA HIS A 620 -5.48 -37.00 1.51
C HIS A 620 -5.83 -38.35 0.81
N SER A 621 -6.97 -38.41 0.11
CA SER A 621 -7.39 -39.63 -0.61
C SER A 621 -6.80 -39.71 -2.02
N ASP A 622 -6.76 -40.92 -2.58
CA ASP A 622 -6.31 -41.13 -3.97
C ASP A 622 -7.26 -40.48 -4.97
N LYS A 623 -8.56 -40.39 -4.65
CA LYS A 623 -9.54 -39.68 -5.49
C LYS A 623 -9.25 -38.17 -5.52
N ALA A 624 -8.82 -37.57 -4.41
CA ALA A 624 -8.41 -36.17 -4.39
C ALA A 624 -7.17 -35.93 -5.26
N LYS A 625 -6.19 -36.84 -5.27
CA LYS A 625 -5.02 -36.77 -6.17
C LYS A 625 -5.41 -36.83 -7.63
N GLU A 626 -6.34 -37.74 -7.98
CA GLU A 626 -6.88 -37.84 -9.34
C GLU A 626 -7.54 -36.54 -9.79
N ILE A 627 -8.45 -35.99 -8.98
CA ILE A 627 -9.15 -34.73 -9.27
C ILE A 627 -8.14 -33.56 -9.40
N ASN A 628 -7.17 -33.47 -8.48
CA ASN A 628 -6.12 -32.46 -8.52
C ASN A 628 -5.34 -32.51 -9.84
N GLN A 629 -4.88 -33.67 -10.25
CA GLN A 629 -4.15 -33.83 -11.51
C GLN A 629 -5.02 -33.47 -12.71
N THR A 630 -6.25 -33.96 -12.77
CA THR A 630 -7.17 -33.72 -13.89
C THR A 630 -7.53 -32.25 -14.05
N ILE A 631 -7.72 -31.53 -12.95
CA ILE A 631 -7.98 -30.08 -12.98
C ILE A 631 -6.83 -29.34 -13.66
N PHE A 632 -5.58 -29.57 -13.21
CA PHE A 632 -4.43 -28.87 -13.77
C PHE A 632 -4.11 -29.31 -15.20
N GLU A 633 -4.31 -30.57 -15.54
CA GLU A 633 -4.23 -31.09 -16.93
C GLU A 633 -5.22 -30.35 -17.83
N THR A 634 -6.48 -30.20 -17.38
CA THR A 634 -7.53 -29.51 -18.12
C THR A 634 -7.22 -28.05 -18.36
N ILE A 635 -6.74 -27.34 -17.30
CA ILE A 635 -6.36 -25.91 -17.40
C ILE A 635 -5.18 -25.75 -18.37
N TYR A 636 -4.16 -26.60 -18.28
CA TYR A 636 -2.97 -26.51 -19.13
C TYR A 636 -3.30 -26.76 -20.60
N HIS A 637 -4.10 -27.81 -20.90
CA HIS A 637 -4.58 -28.09 -22.26
C HIS A 637 -5.41 -26.93 -22.81
N GLY A 638 -6.35 -26.37 -22.02
CA GLY A 638 -7.18 -25.26 -22.45
C GLY A 638 -6.35 -23.99 -22.70
N ALA A 639 -5.38 -23.70 -21.85
CA ALA A 639 -4.49 -22.56 -22.02
C ALA A 639 -3.61 -22.69 -23.27
N LEU A 640 -3.02 -23.86 -23.52
CA LEU A 640 -2.27 -24.17 -24.75
C LEU A 640 -3.15 -24.04 -25.99
N THR A 641 -4.36 -24.57 -25.96
CA THR A 641 -5.32 -24.44 -27.07
C THR A 641 -5.58 -22.99 -27.45
N ALA A 642 -5.84 -22.13 -26.47
CA ALA A 642 -6.04 -20.71 -26.73
C ALA A 642 -4.76 -20.00 -27.20
N SER A 643 -3.59 -20.39 -26.67
CA SER A 643 -2.31 -19.83 -27.07
C SER A 643 -1.95 -20.16 -28.52
N VAL A 644 -2.27 -21.39 -29.00
CA VAL A 644 -2.15 -21.77 -30.43
C VAL A 644 -3.08 -20.92 -31.29
N GLN A 645 -4.36 -20.83 -30.91
CA GLN A 645 -5.34 -20.02 -31.67
C GLN A 645 -4.93 -18.54 -31.78
N LEU A 646 -4.34 -18.01 -30.73
CA LEU A 646 -3.79 -16.64 -30.75
C LEU A 646 -2.54 -16.56 -31.63
N ALA A 647 -1.69 -17.58 -31.65
CA ALA A 647 -0.53 -17.62 -32.53
C ALA A 647 -0.91 -17.74 -34.01
N GLU A 648 -1.96 -18.46 -34.33
CA GLU A 648 -2.52 -18.51 -35.71
C GLU A 648 -2.96 -17.13 -36.19
N LYS A 649 -3.53 -16.32 -35.29
CA LYS A 649 -4.03 -14.99 -35.62
C LYS A 649 -2.96 -13.93 -35.63
N ASP A 650 -2.13 -13.90 -34.59
CA ASP A 650 -1.25 -12.78 -34.25
C ASP A 650 0.26 -13.14 -34.31
N GLY A 651 0.57 -14.37 -34.74
CA GLY A 651 1.92 -14.94 -34.75
C GLY A 651 2.36 -15.49 -33.39
N PRO A 652 3.34 -16.38 -33.36
CA PRO A 652 3.92 -16.92 -32.15
C PRO A 652 4.69 -15.81 -31.37
N TYR A 653 5.01 -16.07 -30.09
CA TYR A 653 5.91 -15.18 -29.37
C TYR A 653 7.32 -15.20 -30.01
N GLU A 654 8.04 -14.07 -29.91
CA GLU A 654 9.29 -13.84 -30.67
C GLU A 654 10.34 -14.95 -30.50
N THR A 655 10.48 -15.49 -29.31
CA THR A 655 11.50 -16.48 -28.94
C THR A 655 10.98 -17.93 -28.94
N PHE A 656 9.92 -18.20 -29.69
CA PHE A 656 9.35 -19.55 -29.81
C PHE A 656 10.32 -20.54 -30.46
N GLY A 657 11.02 -20.09 -31.50
CA GLY A 657 12.00 -20.93 -32.19
C GLY A 657 13.12 -21.40 -31.25
N GLY A 658 13.41 -22.70 -31.25
CA GLY A 658 14.41 -23.30 -30.35
C GLY A 658 13.89 -23.63 -28.95
N SER A 659 12.69 -23.19 -28.57
CA SER A 659 12.08 -23.59 -27.29
C SER A 659 11.71 -25.05 -27.26
N PRO A 660 11.61 -25.73 -26.11
CA PRO A 660 11.11 -27.09 -25.98
C PRO A 660 9.76 -27.28 -26.67
N ALA A 661 8.83 -26.35 -26.52
CA ALA A 661 7.51 -26.44 -27.18
C ALA A 661 7.61 -26.47 -28.71
N SER A 662 8.58 -25.77 -29.29
CA SER A 662 8.82 -25.81 -30.76
C SER A 662 9.29 -27.19 -31.23
N GLN A 663 9.81 -28.01 -30.34
CA GLN A 663 10.21 -29.40 -30.59
C GLN A 663 9.11 -30.41 -30.18
N GLY A 664 7.93 -29.94 -29.77
CA GLY A 664 6.85 -30.81 -29.30
C GLY A 664 7.04 -31.30 -27.86
N ILE A 665 7.96 -30.73 -27.09
CA ILE A 665 8.21 -31.07 -25.69
C ILE A 665 7.38 -30.13 -24.80
N LEU A 666 6.37 -30.69 -24.15
CA LEU A 666 5.51 -29.96 -23.21
C LEU A 666 5.93 -30.22 -21.75
N GLN A 667 5.26 -29.55 -20.78
CA GLN A 667 5.67 -29.62 -19.39
C GLN A 667 5.66 -31.03 -18.83
N TYR A 668 4.65 -31.86 -19.12
CA TYR A 668 4.55 -33.23 -18.62
C TYR A 668 5.65 -34.16 -19.20
N ASP A 669 6.12 -33.90 -20.43
CA ASP A 669 7.28 -34.64 -20.99
C ASP A 669 8.56 -34.34 -20.17
N MET A 670 8.75 -33.09 -19.72
CA MET A 670 9.91 -32.71 -18.89
C MET A 670 9.87 -33.34 -17.48
N TRP A 671 8.74 -33.90 -17.08
CA TRP A 671 8.56 -34.63 -15.82
C TRP A 671 8.57 -36.16 -16.01
N ASP A 672 8.85 -36.64 -17.22
CA ASP A 672 8.74 -38.08 -17.60
C ASP A 672 7.38 -38.66 -17.19
N LYS A 673 6.29 -37.90 -17.43
CA LYS A 673 4.93 -38.28 -17.11
C LYS A 673 4.08 -38.28 -18.38
N GLU A 674 3.16 -39.21 -18.45
CA GLU A 674 2.13 -39.21 -19.48
C GLU A 674 0.80 -38.66 -18.93
N PRO A 675 0.06 -37.88 -19.73
CA PRO A 675 -1.30 -37.48 -19.39
C PRO A 675 -2.17 -38.74 -19.19
N LYS A 676 -2.86 -38.82 -18.05
CA LYS A 676 -3.64 -40.01 -17.68
C LYS A 676 -5.10 -39.92 -18.03
N TYR A 677 -5.63 -38.73 -18.25
CA TYR A 677 -7.08 -38.46 -18.28
C TYR A 677 -7.56 -38.00 -19.64
N THR A 678 -7.03 -38.57 -20.73
CA THR A 678 -7.44 -38.27 -22.11
C THR A 678 -8.80 -38.86 -22.48
N THR A 679 -9.33 -39.83 -21.73
CA THR A 679 -10.59 -40.51 -21.98
C THR A 679 -11.51 -40.50 -20.76
N GLY A 680 -12.83 -40.40 -21.02
CA GLY A 680 -13.86 -40.44 -19.96
C GLY A 680 -14.22 -39.10 -19.33
N LEU A 681 -13.59 -37.98 -19.75
CA LEU A 681 -14.00 -36.66 -19.38
C LEU A 681 -15.09 -36.12 -20.29
N THR A 682 -15.85 -35.14 -19.82
CA THR A 682 -16.84 -34.40 -20.64
C THR A 682 -16.19 -33.52 -21.72
N VAL A 683 -14.86 -33.44 -21.75
CA VAL A 683 -14.02 -32.77 -22.75
C VAL A 683 -12.95 -33.73 -23.26
N SER A 684 -12.72 -33.74 -24.58
CA SER A 684 -11.61 -34.47 -25.16
C SER A 684 -10.31 -33.68 -25.06
N LEU A 685 -9.30 -34.25 -24.39
CA LEU A 685 -7.94 -33.67 -24.28
C LEU A 685 -7.02 -34.45 -25.26
N ASP A 686 -7.11 -34.12 -26.57
CA ASP A 686 -6.24 -34.72 -27.58
C ASP A 686 -4.86 -34.02 -27.56
N TRP A 687 -3.97 -34.55 -26.78
CA TRP A 687 -2.60 -34.07 -26.64
C TRP A 687 -1.76 -34.25 -27.91
N SER A 688 -2.00 -35.31 -28.69
CA SER A 688 -1.23 -35.55 -29.90
C SER A 688 -1.54 -34.49 -30.96
N ALA A 689 -2.83 -34.28 -31.25
CA ALA A 689 -3.26 -33.26 -32.19
C ALA A 689 -2.82 -31.84 -31.74
N LEU A 690 -2.87 -31.56 -30.44
CA LEU A 690 -2.42 -30.26 -29.91
C LEU A 690 -0.91 -30.07 -30.08
N LYS A 691 -0.07 -31.09 -29.81
CA LYS A 691 1.39 -31.02 -30.02
C LYS A 691 1.74 -30.75 -31.49
N GLU A 692 1.12 -31.53 -32.41
CA GLU A 692 1.33 -31.32 -33.86
C GLU A 692 0.99 -29.88 -34.27
N ARG A 693 -0.12 -29.34 -33.79
CA ARG A 693 -0.54 -27.99 -34.09
C ARG A 693 0.42 -26.92 -33.48
N ILE A 694 0.92 -27.14 -32.26
CA ILE A 694 1.95 -26.28 -31.64
C ILE A 694 3.22 -26.25 -32.51
N GLN A 695 3.67 -27.37 -33.01
CA GLN A 695 4.85 -27.45 -33.87
C GLN A 695 4.66 -26.75 -35.22
N GLN A 696 3.44 -26.81 -35.78
CA GLN A 696 3.12 -26.17 -37.07
C GLN A 696 2.95 -24.65 -36.98
N VAL A 697 2.29 -24.16 -35.94
CA VAL A 697 1.80 -22.77 -35.81
C VAL A 697 2.57 -21.98 -34.76
N GLY A 698 3.03 -22.64 -33.70
CA GLY A 698 3.63 -22.04 -32.54
C GLY A 698 2.64 -21.72 -31.42
N LEU A 699 3.16 -21.05 -30.40
CA LEU A 699 2.41 -20.56 -29.23
C LEU A 699 2.50 -19.04 -29.14
N ARG A 700 1.44 -18.38 -28.70
CA ARG A 700 1.45 -16.94 -28.41
C ARG A 700 2.12 -16.62 -27.08
N ASN A 701 2.20 -17.58 -26.16
CA ASN A 701 2.74 -17.45 -24.80
C ASN A 701 3.86 -18.45 -24.56
N SER A 702 4.98 -17.99 -24.02
CA SER A 702 6.08 -18.88 -23.63
C SER A 702 5.76 -19.70 -22.38
N LEU A 703 4.98 -19.12 -21.44
CA LEU A 703 4.59 -19.73 -20.17
C LEU A 703 3.11 -19.41 -19.90
N LEU A 704 2.41 -20.32 -19.20
CA LEU A 704 0.96 -20.28 -19.04
C LEU A 704 0.47 -20.41 -17.59
N LEU A 705 0.99 -21.36 -16.80
CA LEU A 705 0.50 -21.66 -15.45
C LEU A 705 1.55 -21.33 -14.40
N ALA A 706 1.10 -20.61 -13.35
CA ALA A 706 1.88 -20.26 -12.18
C ALA A 706 0.94 -20.07 -10.96
N PRO A 707 0.53 -21.13 -10.27
CA PRO A 707 -0.37 -21.03 -9.12
C PRO A 707 0.22 -20.22 -7.97
N MET A 708 -0.33 -18.99 -7.81
CA MET A 708 0.01 -18.03 -6.78
C MET A 708 -0.78 -18.29 -5.48
N PRO A 709 -0.42 -17.62 -4.33
CA PRO A 709 -1.05 -17.89 -3.02
C PRO A 709 -2.53 -17.47 -2.92
N THR A 710 -3.03 -16.58 -3.75
CA THR A 710 -4.42 -16.04 -3.76
C THR A 710 -4.93 -15.47 -2.43
N ALA A 711 -4.06 -14.98 -1.56
CA ALA A 711 -4.36 -14.56 -0.19
C ALA A 711 -5.51 -13.53 -0.06
N SER A 712 -5.74 -12.68 -1.07
CA SER A 712 -6.82 -11.68 -1.08
C SER A 712 -7.98 -12.08 -1.99
N THR A 713 -7.68 -12.62 -3.20
CA THR A 713 -8.70 -12.93 -4.21
C THR A 713 -9.58 -14.11 -3.80
N SER A 714 -9.04 -15.09 -3.07
CA SER A 714 -9.81 -16.20 -2.52
C SER A 714 -10.89 -15.74 -1.55
N GLN A 715 -10.60 -14.70 -0.76
CA GLN A 715 -11.55 -14.13 0.19
C GLN A 715 -12.68 -13.37 -0.50
N ILE A 716 -12.38 -12.65 -1.59
CA ILE A 716 -13.40 -11.96 -2.38
C ILE A 716 -14.44 -12.96 -2.91
N LEU A 717 -13.99 -14.15 -3.33
CA LEU A 717 -14.89 -15.21 -3.82
C LEU A 717 -15.45 -16.08 -2.69
N GLY A 718 -14.96 -15.97 -1.46
CA GLY A 718 -15.40 -16.80 -0.32
C GLY A 718 -14.96 -18.27 -0.42
N PHE A 719 -13.75 -18.51 -0.97
CA PHE A 719 -13.12 -19.81 -1.12
C PHE A 719 -11.84 -19.93 -0.27
N ASN A 720 -11.37 -21.15 -0.05
CA ASN A 720 -10.07 -21.41 0.52
C ASN A 720 -8.94 -20.95 -0.42
N GLU A 721 -7.77 -20.65 0.14
CA GLU A 721 -6.62 -20.14 -0.62
C GLU A 721 -6.09 -21.20 -1.59
N CYS A 722 -5.82 -20.80 -2.83
CA CYS A 722 -5.20 -21.54 -3.91
C CYS A 722 -5.53 -23.06 -3.91
N PHE A 723 -4.54 -23.89 -3.67
CA PHE A 723 -4.61 -25.35 -3.59
C PHE A 723 -4.33 -25.88 -2.16
N GLU A 724 -4.38 -25.01 -1.16
CA GLU A 724 -4.11 -25.34 0.24
C GLU A 724 -5.25 -26.14 0.88
N PRO A 725 -4.95 -27.07 1.82
CA PRO A 725 -5.94 -27.62 2.74
C PRO A 725 -6.51 -26.54 3.66
N PHE A 726 -7.66 -26.78 4.28
CA PHE A 726 -8.17 -25.87 5.32
C PHE A 726 -7.26 -25.87 6.55
N THR A 727 -6.91 -24.68 7.03
CA THR A 727 -6.08 -24.53 8.24
C THR A 727 -6.85 -24.77 9.53
N SER A 728 -8.15 -24.49 9.51
CA SER A 728 -9.09 -24.68 10.61
C SER A 728 -10.52 -24.69 10.09
N ASN A 729 -11.41 -25.43 10.73
CA ASN A 729 -12.82 -25.43 10.35
C ASN A 729 -13.62 -24.29 10.99
N ILE A 730 -13.15 -23.72 12.09
CA ILE A 730 -13.70 -22.50 12.69
C ILE A 730 -12.55 -21.69 13.24
N TYR A 731 -12.42 -20.43 12.83
CA TYR A 731 -11.36 -19.55 13.28
C TYR A 731 -11.78 -18.08 13.28
N SER A 732 -11.15 -17.29 14.12
CA SER A 732 -11.26 -15.85 14.11
C SER A 732 -10.30 -15.26 13.10
N ARG A 733 -10.81 -14.35 12.27
CA ARG A 733 -10.01 -13.59 11.33
C ARG A 733 -10.06 -12.12 11.68
N ARG A 734 -8.90 -11.59 12.02
CA ARG A 734 -8.73 -10.16 12.25
C ARG A 734 -8.39 -9.45 10.95
N THR A 735 -9.22 -8.49 10.56
CA THR A 735 -9.00 -7.58 9.43
C THR A 735 -9.02 -6.15 9.93
N MET A 736 -8.69 -5.19 9.05
CA MET A 736 -8.80 -3.77 9.40
C MET A 736 -10.25 -3.33 9.69
N ALA A 737 -11.24 -4.04 9.12
CA ALA A 737 -12.67 -3.79 9.36
C ALA A 737 -13.21 -4.43 10.68
N GLY A 738 -12.39 -5.22 11.38
CA GLY A 738 -12.78 -5.89 12.61
C GLY A 738 -12.37 -7.37 12.68
N GLU A 739 -12.86 -8.05 13.70
CA GLU A 739 -12.65 -9.47 13.93
C GLU A 739 -13.89 -10.27 13.54
N PHE A 740 -13.73 -11.24 12.66
CA PHE A 740 -14.80 -12.04 12.10
C PHE A 740 -14.59 -13.52 12.42
N MET A 741 -15.61 -14.17 12.95
CA MET A 741 -15.63 -15.62 13.13
C MET A 741 -16.00 -16.28 11.80
N LEU A 742 -15.09 -17.05 11.23
CA LEU A 742 -15.29 -17.78 9.98
C LEU A 742 -15.50 -19.26 10.29
N THR A 743 -16.55 -19.82 9.70
CA THR A 743 -16.89 -21.25 9.85
C THR A 743 -16.84 -21.92 8.49
N ASN A 744 -16.28 -23.12 8.42
CA ASN A 744 -16.34 -23.96 7.22
C ASN A 744 -17.83 -24.30 6.94
N LYS A 745 -18.37 -23.67 5.90
CA LYS A 745 -19.77 -23.78 5.52
C LYS A 745 -20.21 -25.21 5.16
N TYR A 746 -19.27 -26.02 4.66
CA TYR A 746 -19.52 -27.41 4.29
C TYR A 746 -19.66 -28.27 5.54
N LEU A 747 -18.76 -28.15 6.50
CA LEU A 747 -18.85 -28.83 7.80
C LEU A 747 -20.14 -28.46 8.53
N MET A 748 -20.47 -27.17 8.57
CA MET A 748 -21.67 -26.69 9.25
C MET A 748 -22.91 -27.34 8.63
N ARG A 749 -23.00 -27.45 7.29
CA ARG A 749 -24.10 -28.11 6.60
C ARG A 749 -24.16 -29.58 6.96
N ASP A 750 -23.07 -30.34 6.80
CA ASP A 750 -23.03 -31.76 7.10
C ASP A 750 -23.39 -32.07 8.57
N LEU A 751 -22.98 -31.21 9.52
CA LEU A 751 -23.35 -31.35 10.92
C LEU A 751 -24.83 -31.03 11.20
N ILE A 752 -25.40 -30.06 10.47
CA ILE A 752 -26.83 -29.77 10.53
C ILE A 752 -27.64 -30.96 10.00
N ASP A 753 -27.26 -31.48 8.85
CA ASP A 753 -27.89 -32.62 8.19
C ASP A 753 -27.81 -33.90 9.05
N ALA A 754 -26.70 -34.06 9.79
CA ALA A 754 -26.55 -35.14 10.79
C ALA A 754 -27.28 -34.90 12.13
N GLY A 755 -27.91 -33.73 12.31
CA GLY A 755 -28.59 -33.37 13.57
C GLY A 755 -27.64 -33.09 14.75
N LEU A 756 -26.36 -32.87 14.51
CA LEU A 756 -25.31 -32.68 15.51
C LEU A 756 -24.99 -31.21 15.80
N TRP A 757 -25.34 -30.27 14.92
CA TRP A 757 -24.99 -28.87 15.07
C TRP A 757 -25.71 -28.18 16.23
N ASN A 758 -24.96 -27.73 17.22
CA ASN A 758 -25.40 -26.90 18.32
C ASN A 758 -24.27 -25.99 18.85
N THR A 759 -24.61 -25.13 19.81
CA THR A 759 -23.64 -24.16 20.38
C THR A 759 -22.49 -24.85 21.11
N ASP A 760 -22.77 -25.96 21.82
CA ASP A 760 -21.73 -26.68 22.58
C ASP A 760 -20.74 -27.33 21.64
N LEU A 761 -21.23 -27.97 20.58
CA LEU A 761 -20.37 -28.56 19.53
C LEU A 761 -19.52 -27.49 18.82
N LYS A 762 -20.14 -26.35 18.49
CA LYS A 762 -19.38 -25.21 17.91
C LYS A 762 -18.24 -24.78 18.84
N ASN A 763 -18.53 -24.57 20.13
CA ASN A 763 -17.54 -24.18 21.12
C ASN A 763 -16.47 -25.25 21.33
N SER A 764 -16.83 -26.53 21.27
CA SER A 764 -15.91 -27.65 21.32
C SER A 764 -14.96 -27.66 20.13
N ILE A 765 -15.44 -27.39 18.91
CA ILE A 765 -14.58 -27.28 17.71
C ILE A 765 -13.62 -26.09 17.83
N VAL A 766 -14.09 -24.93 18.33
CA VAL A 766 -13.23 -23.76 18.59
C VAL A 766 -12.18 -24.10 19.65
N GLY A 767 -12.56 -24.72 20.76
CA GLY A 767 -11.63 -25.14 21.82
C GLY A 767 -10.57 -26.14 21.36
N ASN A 768 -10.88 -26.96 20.35
CA ASN A 768 -9.97 -27.89 19.70
C ASN A 768 -9.35 -27.31 18.42
N GLN A 769 -9.25 -26.00 18.33
CA GLN A 769 -8.55 -25.26 17.26
C GLN A 769 -9.08 -25.60 15.84
N GLY A 770 -10.37 -25.85 15.72
CA GLY A 770 -11.04 -26.17 14.47
C GLY A 770 -10.97 -27.64 14.05
N SER A 771 -10.38 -28.53 14.87
CA SER A 771 -10.38 -29.98 14.64
C SER A 771 -11.75 -30.57 14.94
N VAL A 772 -12.13 -31.61 14.21
CA VAL A 772 -13.34 -32.39 14.40
C VAL A 772 -13.06 -33.82 14.87
N GLN A 773 -11.78 -34.17 15.04
CA GLN A 773 -11.36 -35.55 15.32
C GLN A 773 -11.86 -36.08 16.66
N HIS A 774 -12.09 -35.20 17.65
CA HIS A 774 -12.54 -35.51 19.00
C HIS A 774 -14.07 -35.73 19.13
N ILE A 775 -14.83 -35.38 18.08
CA ILE A 775 -16.31 -35.39 18.13
C ILE A 775 -16.81 -36.84 18.15
N GLU A 776 -17.51 -37.22 19.22
CA GLU A 776 -18.19 -38.49 19.31
C GLU A 776 -19.44 -38.48 18.40
N GLY A 777 -19.72 -39.63 17.76
CA GLY A 777 -20.87 -39.78 16.86
C GLY A 777 -20.63 -39.31 15.42
N LEU A 778 -19.51 -38.62 15.13
CA LEU A 778 -19.11 -38.28 13.77
C LEU A 778 -18.50 -39.50 13.08
N THR A 779 -18.94 -39.78 11.83
CA THR A 779 -18.40 -40.89 11.06
C THR A 779 -16.93 -40.69 10.73
N GLN A 780 -16.17 -41.79 10.56
CA GLN A 780 -14.75 -41.72 10.17
C GLN A 780 -14.58 -40.98 8.86
N HIS A 781 -15.48 -41.16 7.91
CA HIS A 781 -15.45 -40.45 6.61
C HIS A 781 -15.51 -38.93 6.80
N LEU A 782 -16.45 -38.42 7.63
CA LEU A 782 -16.55 -37.00 7.92
C LEU A 782 -15.34 -36.48 8.70
N LYS A 783 -14.79 -37.28 9.63
CA LYS A 783 -13.54 -36.91 10.31
C LYS A 783 -12.39 -36.79 9.31
N ASP A 784 -12.26 -37.68 8.36
CA ASP A 784 -11.23 -37.64 7.31
C ASP A 784 -11.45 -36.50 6.32
N LYS A 785 -12.68 -36.21 5.95
CA LYS A 785 -13.07 -35.11 5.05
C LYS A 785 -12.70 -33.75 5.63
N TYR A 786 -12.92 -33.54 6.93
CA TYR A 786 -12.72 -32.26 7.61
C TYR A 786 -11.40 -32.18 8.42
N LYS A 787 -10.40 -33.02 8.10
CA LYS A 787 -9.06 -32.84 8.62
C LYS A 787 -8.52 -31.46 8.31
N THR A 788 -7.97 -30.82 9.32
CA THR A 788 -7.20 -29.58 9.14
C THR A 788 -5.83 -29.89 8.54
N VAL A 789 -5.15 -28.88 8.00
CA VAL A 789 -3.80 -29.05 7.45
C VAL A 789 -2.81 -29.66 8.44
N TRP A 790 -2.99 -29.41 9.75
CA TRP A 790 -2.14 -29.93 10.83
C TRP A 790 -2.28 -31.44 11.03
N GLU A 791 -3.39 -32.02 10.59
CA GLU A 791 -3.77 -33.42 10.72
C GLU A 791 -3.47 -34.21 9.45
N ILE A 792 -3.11 -33.52 8.35
CA ILE A 792 -2.77 -34.15 7.07
C ILE A 792 -1.24 -34.34 7.00
N PRO A 793 -0.72 -35.56 6.79
CA PRO A 793 0.70 -35.76 6.56
C PRO A 793 1.21 -34.99 5.35
N MET A 794 2.29 -34.23 5.52
CA MET A 794 2.84 -33.37 4.45
C MET A 794 3.29 -34.15 3.19
N LYS A 795 3.53 -35.43 3.34
CA LYS A 795 3.77 -36.33 2.18
C LYS A 795 2.64 -36.22 1.15
N HIS A 796 1.36 -36.19 1.55
CA HIS A 796 0.22 -36.06 0.63
C HIS A 796 0.21 -34.70 -0.07
N VAL A 797 0.56 -33.63 0.65
CA VAL A 797 0.65 -32.28 0.07
C VAL A 797 1.76 -32.21 -0.98
N ILE A 798 2.92 -32.80 -0.71
CA ILE A 798 4.05 -32.86 -1.64
C ILE A 798 3.73 -33.75 -2.85
N ASP A 799 3.09 -34.91 -2.64
CA ASP A 799 2.66 -35.77 -3.73
C ASP A 799 1.70 -35.06 -4.69
N MET A 800 0.66 -34.38 -4.14
CA MET A 800 -0.26 -33.58 -4.95
C MET A 800 0.44 -32.43 -5.67
N ALA A 801 1.43 -31.80 -5.06
CA ALA A 801 2.24 -30.77 -5.69
C ALA A 801 3.07 -31.32 -6.87
N ALA A 802 3.62 -32.52 -6.76
CA ALA A 802 4.33 -33.18 -7.84
C ALA A 802 3.39 -33.65 -8.96
N ASP A 803 2.19 -34.17 -8.63
CA ASP A 803 1.22 -34.64 -9.60
C ASP A 803 0.69 -33.48 -10.47
N ARG A 804 0.28 -32.35 -9.90
CA ARG A 804 -0.12 -31.18 -10.67
C ARG A 804 1.07 -30.47 -11.32
N GLY A 805 2.29 -30.59 -10.74
CA GLY A 805 3.51 -29.96 -11.25
C GLY A 805 3.84 -30.33 -12.69
N ALA A 806 3.45 -31.55 -13.13
CA ALA A 806 3.59 -32.01 -14.52
C ALA A 806 2.80 -31.15 -15.53
N PHE A 807 1.83 -30.36 -15.09
CA PHE A 807 1.01 -29.45 -15.90
C PHE A 807 1.21 -27.97 -15.57
N ILE A 808 2.21 -27.63 -14.76
CA ILE A 808 2.56 -26.26 -14.37
C ILE A 808 3.91 -25.91 -14.99
N CYS A 809 3.88 -25.10 -16.05
CA CYS A 809 5.11 -24.76 -16.78
C CYS A 809 6.05 -23.82 -16.00
N GLN A 810 5.54 -22.99 -15.10
CA GLN A 810 6.37 -22.23 -14.16
C GLN A 810 6.52 -23.03 -12.85
N SER A 811 6.14 -22.48 -11.70
CA SER A 811 6.17 -23.16 -10.41
C SER A 811 4.88 -22.91 -9.62
N GLN A 812 4.89 -23.19 -8.34
CA GLN A 812 3.74 -23.08 -7.45
C GLN A 812 4.19 -22.62 -6.05
N SER A 813 3.40 -21.74 -5.42
CA SER A 813 3.67 -21.21 -4.08
C SER A 813 3.30 -22.26 -3.01
N LEU A 814 4.16 -23.25 -2.82
CA LEU A 814 3.90 -24.38 -1.95
C LEU A 814 4.24 -24.07 -0.50
N ASN A 815 3.25 -23.93 0.39
CA ASN A 815 3.47 -23.93 1.84
C ASN A 815 3.52 -25.36 2.38
N LEU A 816 4.36 -25.56 3.40
CA LEU A 816 4.40 -26.78 4.18
C LEU A 816 4.13 -26.45 5.66
N TRP A 817 3.40 -27.32 6.36
CA TRP A 817 2.81 -27.04 7.63
C TRP A 817 3.26 -28.08 8.67
N LEU A 818 3.93 -27.65 9.73
CA LEU A 818 4.34 -28.52 10.83
C LEU A 818 4.02 -27.84 12.16
N GLU A 819 3.33 -28.51 13.04
CA GLU A 819 2.98 -28.00 14.37
C GLU A 819 4.23 -27.78 15.21
N ASP A 820 5.09 -28.78 15.28
CA ASP A 820 6.35 -28.77 16.04
C ASP A 820 7.50 -29.36 15.21
N PRO A 821 8.11 -28.54 14.33
CA PRO A 821 9.15 -29.01 13.42
C PRO A 821 10.45 -29.34 14.16
N ASN A 822 11.15 -30.38 13.69
CA ASN A 822 12.49 -30.72 14.10
C ASN A 822 13.38 -31.03 12.88
N TYR A 823 14.70 -31.14 13.07
CA TYR A 823 15.66 -31.33 11.99
C TYR A 823 15.38 -32.56 11.13
N ASN A 824 14.99 -33.68 11.74
CA ASN A 824 14.74 -34.94 11.03
C ASN A 824 13.49 -34.84 10.16
N MET A 825 12.40 -34.28 10.70
CA MET A 825 11.15 -34.07 9.94
C MET A 825 11.37 -33.12 8.77
N LEU A 826 12.02 -31.97 9.01
CA LEU A 826 12.30 -30.99 7.97
C LEU A 826 13.22 -31.55 6.89
N THR A 827 14.31 -32.21 7.28
CA THR A 827 15.24 -32.84 6.32
C THR A 827 14.50 -33.88 5.47
N SER A 828 13.75 -34.78 6.08
CA SER A 828 12.99 -35.82 5.35
C SER A 828 11.99 -35.19 4.38
N MET A 829 11.26 -34.17 4.84
CA MET A 829 10.26 -33.46 4.02
C MET A 829 10.88 -32.73 2.81
N HIS A 830 11.98 -32.01 3.01
CA HIS A 830 12.64 -31.29 1.93
C HIS A 830 13.31 -32.21 0.92
N PHE A 831 13.98 -33.29 1.41
CA PHE A 831 14.54 -34.29 0.53
C PHE A 831 13.49 -35.04 -0.26
N TYR A 832 12.31 -35.31 0.34
CA TYR A 832 11.22 -35.93 -0.38
C TYR A 832 10.71 -35.04 -1.52
N GLY A 833 10.52 -33.70 -1.27
CA GLY A 833 10.14 -32.74 -2.30
C GLY A 833 11.16 -32.61 -3.43
N TRP A 834 12.46 -32.59 -3.08
CA TRP A 834 13.55 -32.59 -4.05
C TRP A 834 13.55 -33.86 -4.92
N GLN A 835 13.44 -35.03 -4.30
CA GLN A 835 13.39 -36.32 -5.01
C GLN A 835 12.17 -36.49 -5.89
N LYS A 836 11.05 -35.86 -5.54
CA LYS A 836 9.84 -35.77 -6.39
C LYS A 836 9.99 -34.81 -7.59
N GLY A 837 11.11 -34.08 -7.66
CA GLY A 837 11.43 -33.17 -8.77
C GLY A 837 10.68 -31.84 -8.72
N LEU A 838 10.24 -31.40 -7.56
CA LEU A 838 9.63 -30.08 -7.39
C LEU A 838 10.59 -28.97 -7.81
N LYS A 839 10.09 -27.91 -8.44
CA LYS A 839 10.85 -26.68 -8.76
C LYS A 839 10.92 -25.76 -7.54
N THR A 840 9.80 -25.57 -6.85
CA THR A 840 9.73 -24.92 -5.52
C THR A 840 9.48 -26.00 -4.48
N GLY A 841 10.44 -26.22 -3.58
CA GLY A 841 10.33 -27.19 -2.50
C GLY A 841 9.48 -26.66 -1.34
N ILE A 842 9.61 -25.36 -1.03
CA ILE A 842 8.80 -24.69 -0.02
C ILE A 842 8.79 -23.18 -0.25
N TYR A 843 7.62 -22.56 -0.11
CA TYR A 843 7.43 -21.11 -0.01
C TYR A 843 7.60 -20.69 1.46
N TYR A 844 6.68 -21.02 2.36
CA TYR A 844 6.82 -20.82 3.80
C TYR A 844 6.74 -22.15 4.56
N LEU A 845 7.60 -22.29 5.57
CA LEU A 845 7.34 -23.20 6.67
C LEU A 845 6.33 -22.55 7.62
N ARG A 846 5.12 -23.08 7.63
CA ARG A 846 4.06 -22.64 8.53
C ARG A 846 4.09 -23.41 9.83
N ARG A 847 4.12 -22.68 10.94
CA ARG A 847 4.10 -23.27 12.30
C ARG A 847 2.83 -22.83 13.03
N ARG A 848 2.35 -23.66 13.93
CA ARG A 848 1.25 -23.29 14.80
C ARG A 848 1.74 -22.31 15.87
N ALA A 849 1.01 -21.22 16.12
CA ALA A 849 1.36 -20.26 17.17
C ALA A 849 1.29 -20.92 18.55
N LYS A 850 2.36 -20.78 19.36
CA LYS A 850 2.41 -21.35 20.72
C LYS A 850 1.54 -20.59 21.72
N HIS A 851 1.28 -19.31 21.50
CA HIS A 851 0.43 -18.48 22.35
C HIS A 851 -0.88 -18.16 21.66
N ARG A 852 -1.99 -18.39 22.35
CA ARG A 852 -3.32 -17.96 21.93
C ARG A 852 -3.45 -16.46 22.26
N ALA A 853 -3.80 -15.64 21.28
CA ALA A 853 -4.30 -14.30 21.57
C ALA A 853 -5.72 -14.40 22.11
#